data_6806db8d906294978829fb1c8ba20e97
#
_entry.id   6806db8d906294978829fb1c8ba20e97
#
_cell.length_a   1.000
_cell.length_b   1.000
_cell.length_c   1.000
_cell.angle_alpha   90.00
_cell.angle_beta   90.00
_cell.angle_gamma   90.00
#
_symmetry.space_group_name_H-M   'P 1'
#
loop_
_entity.id
_entity.type
_entity.pdbx_description
1 polymer ?
#
loop_
_entity_poly.entity_id
_entity_poly.type
_entity_poly.pdbx_seq_one_letter_code
_entity_poly.pdbx_strand_id
1 'polypeptide(L)'
;MTSGAAGDGPRDGDPRRIGPFRILGRLGQGGMGTVYLGRDTEGRDAAVKVINSQWAADPDFRRRFQREVAAAQRVARFCTAAVLGAGLDGDVAYLATEYVPGPTLQEVVRERGPLSGSSLEAVAVNVAVALQAIHSAGVIHRDLKPSNVLLSPVGPKVIDFGIAHVADATADISGIVAGTPSFMSPEQAKGDRLTPASDIFAWGALVAYTASGRAPFSGGSIPSVLYRVLHEPPHISGLDARLRSIVDLALAKDPAHRPSAQRLVEMLTGHEPIDPIEPIEPAPASVQGAPTAVAGGAGGSGRRSRLAAGIAAASAAVVVTAGVVAVRAASSGDSEPSPTPPARATASASSGNPLRGQAVRLYASPTGDEAHQADVWQAAGRAGDAALMRKLAEVPRAVWLGPANASEAVRTASAAVEAAARQDAVPVFVTDHIPLRACNEDGGAADSADYLAWIDALASAVGDHKAVFVLEPNSLAELPGSPDCSLGDAADQRARLRMLASAAKRLGALPNTAVYLDGSLDGWPSPEVAATRLVDAGISGADGFYLNVSGFQKTDQLVAYGGRLAACVKMKSSDRGRACADAGTDTGTAGLPHFVIDTSRNGRGEWTPPEGRYKDPQDWCNPPGRGAGVRPTTRTGNALVDAYLWVRPAGMSDDRCDRGEGGPTDPVYGVVPPYGGAWWPELALQRAKDAVPPL
;
A
#
# COMPACT_ATOMS: atom_id res chain seq x y z
N MET A 1 -32.35 26.70 -11.10
CA MET A 1 -32.09 26.78 -12.56
C MET A 1 -30.81 26.01 -12.79
N THR A 2 -30.94 24.79 -13.22
CA THR A 2 -29.89 23.79 -13.32
C THR A 2 -29.29 23.86 -14.72
N SER A 3 -28.05 24.24 -14.81
CA SER A 3 -27.24 24.10 -16.02
C SER A 3 -26.91 22.61 -16.18
N GLY A 4 -27.63 21.92 -17.09
CA GLY A 4 -27.23 20.62 -17.57
C GLY A 4 -25.89 20.78 -18.32
N ALA A 5 -24.93 19.91 -18.02
CA ALA A 5 -23.64 19.88 -18.67
C ALA A 5 -23.84 19.55 -20.16
N ALA A 6 -23.98 20.60 -20.98
CA ALA A 6 -23.71 20.52 -22.40
C ALA A 6 -22.20 20.32 -22.51
N GLY A 7 -21.75 19.25 -23.19
CA GLY A 7 -20.34 19.04 -23.47
C GLY A 7 -19.72 20.32 -24.06
N ASP A 8 -18.43 20.54 -23.78
CA ASP A 8 -17.67 21.61 -24.43
C ASP A 8 -17.92 21.49 -25.94
N GLY A 9 -18.26 22.61 -26.60
CA GLY A 9 -18.46 22.64 -28.04
C GLY A 9 -17.26 22.05 -28.80
N PRO A 10 -17.39 21.73 -30.09
CA PRO A 10 -16.30 21.15 -30.89
C PRO A 10 -15.06 22.07 -30.79
N ARG A 11 -13.91 21.49 -30.45
CA ARG A 11 -12.62 22.19 -30.42
C ARG A 11 -11.99 22.18 -31.83
N ASP A 12 -11.10 23.11 -32.11
CA ASP A 12 -10.29 23.06 -33.31
C ASP A 12 -9.50 21.76 -33.35
N GLY A 13 -9.71 20.94 -34.39
CA GLY A 13 -9.12 19.62 -34.55
C GLY A 13 -10.05 18.45 -34.21
N ASP A 14 -11.24 18.67 -33.64
CA ASP A 14 -12.21 17.60 -33.45
C ASP A 14 -12.85 17.19 -34.76
N PRO A 15 -13.12 15.88 -35.01
CA PRO A 15 -13.77 15.41 -36.21
C PRO A 15 -15.21 15.94 -36.25
N ARG A 16 -15.63 16.42 -37.43
CA ARG A 16 -17.01 16.88 -37.64
C ARG A 16 -18.02 15.73 -37.67
N ARG A 17 -17.54 14.53 -38.03
CA ARG A 17 -18.34 13.32 -38.21
C ARG A 17 -17.49 12.09 -37.89
N ILE A 18 -18.13 11.06 -37.30
CA ILE A 18 -17.56 9.74 -37.06
C ILE A 18 -18.63 8.72 -37.46
N GLY A 19 -18.38 7.94 -38.51
CA GLY A 19 -19.38 7.06 -39.10
C GLY A 19 -20.68 7.80 -39.42
N PRO A 20 -21.88 7.33 -38.98
CA PRO A 20 -23.16 8.00 -39.22
C PRO A 20 -23.39 9.20 -38.28
N PHE A 21 -22.55 9.43 -37.25
CA PHE A 21 -22.79 10.41 -36.21
C PHE A 21 -22.16 11.77 -36.52
N ARG A 22 -22.96 12.83 -36.47
CA ARG A 22 -22.48 14.22 -36.51
C ARG A 22 -22.03 14.62 -35.12
N ILE A 23 -20.79 15.05 -34.95
CA ILE A 23 -20.23 15.44 -33.66
C ILE A 23 -20.73 16.83 -33.24
N LEU A 24 -21.20 16.92 -32.00
CA LEU A 24 -21.75 18.12 -31.38
C LEU A 24 -20.82 18.73 -30.35
N GLY A 25 -19.95 17.91 -29.70
CA GLY A 25 -19.01 18.35 -28.69
C GLY A 25 -18.24 17.17 -28.11
N ARG A 26 -17.30 17.46 -27.19
CA ARG A 26 -16.50 16.46 -26.49
C ARG A 26 -17.12 16.20 -25.10
N LEU A 27 -17.37 14.93 -24.76
CA LEU A 27 -17.85 14.50 -23.45
C LEU A 27 -16.68 14.18 -22.49
N GLY A 28 -15.57 13.65 -23.03
CA GLY A 28 -14.42 13.31 -22.21
C GLY A 28 -13.23 12.81 -23.04
N GLN A 29 -12.05 12.79 -22.41
CA GLN A 29 -10.83 12.23 -22.98
C GLN A 29 -10.10 11.43 -21.91
N GLY A 30 -9.62 10.23 -22.24
CA GLY A 30 -8.87 9.36 -21.35
C GLY A 30 -7.84 8.53 -22.12
N GLY A 31 -7.11 7.67 -21.38
CA GLY A 31 -6.05 6.85 -21.96
C GLY A 31 -6.48 5.89 -23.10
N MET A 32 -7.76 5.50 -23.13
CA MET A 32 -8.32 4.60 -24.15
C MET A 32 -8.94 5.32 -25.34
N GLY A 33 -8.98 6.65 -25.36
CA GLY A 33 -9.54 7.43 -26.47
C GLY A 33 -10.37 8.63 -26.01
N THR A 34 -11.05 9.23 -26.98
CA THR A 34 -11.92 10.40 -26.78
C THR A 34 -13.39 10.00 -26.96
N VAL A 35 -14.26 10.50 -26.09
CA VAL A 35 -15.72 10.32 -26.18
C VAL A 35 -16.35 11.63 -26.60
N TYR A 36 -17.14 11.57 -27.67
CA TYR A 36 -17.84 12.70 -28.24
C TYR A 36 -19.36 12.58 -28.05
N LEU A 37 -20.03 13.70 -27.85
CA LEU A 37 -21.45 13.78 -28.06
C LEU A 37 -21.70 13.84 -29.57
N GLY A 38 -22.39 12.87 -30.10
CA GLY A 38 -22.77 12.80 -31.50
C GLY A 38 -24.29 12.74 -31.65
N ARG A 39 -24.77 13.00 -32.87
CA ARG A 39 -26.20 12.82 -33.23
C ARG A 39 -26.28 12.00 -34.51
N ASP A 40 -27.12 10.96 -34.47
CA ASP A 40 -27.33 10.09 -35.62
C ASP A 40 -28.24 10.74 -36.69
N THR A 41 -28.49 10.03 -37.79
CA THR A 41 -29.35 10.48 -38.88
C THR A 41 -30.84 10.55 -38.52
N GLU A 42 -31.23 9.89 -37.43
CA GLU A 42 -32.61 9.91 -36.90
C GLU A 42 -32.80 11.00 -35.82
N GLY A 43 -31.77 11.78 -35.53
CA GLY A 43 -31.79 12.87 -34.56
C GLY A 43 -31.55 12.43 -33.11
N ARG A 44 -31.17 11.17 -32.86
CA ARG A 44 -30.88 10.65 -31.50
C ARG A 44 -29.49 11.02 -31.07
N ASP A 45 -29.35 11.43 -29.83
CA ASP A 45 -28.06 11.73 -29.23
C ASP A 45 -27.33 10.43 -28.82
N ALA A 46 -26.04 10.40 -29.07
CA ALA A 46 -25.16 9.26 -28.83
C ALA A 46 -23.85 9.70 -28.17
N ALA A 47 -23.32 8.86 -27.28
CA ALA A 47 -21.93 8.95 -26.84
C ALA A 47 -21.08 8.12 -27.79
N VAL A 48 -20.19 8.79 -28.55
CA VAL A 48 -19.35 8.17 -29.58
C VAL A 48 -17.91 8.09 -29.07
N LYS A 49 -17.48 6.90 -28.67
CA LYS A 49 -16.13 6.63 -28.21
C LYS A 49 -15.23 6.25 -29.36
N VAL A 50 -14.17 7.02 -29.56
CA VAL A 50 -13.12 6.75 -30.56
C VAL A 50 -12.03 5.97 -29.88
N ILE A 51 -11.68 4.82 -30.46
CA ILE A 51 -10.60 3.96 -30.00
C ILE A 51 -9.32 4.37 -30.71
N ASN A 52 -8.20 4.38 -30.00
CA ASN A 52 -6.91 4.85 -30.53
C ASN A 52 -6.51 4.10 -31.83
N SER A 53 -6.12 4.84 -32.85
CA SER A 53 -5.85 4.36 -34.22
C SER A 53 -4.76 3.28 -34.32
N GLN A 54 -3.85 3.20 -33.36
CA GLN A 54 -2.82 2.17 -33.29
C GLN A 54 -3.38 0.73 -33.32
N TRP A 55 -4.59 0.52 -32.76
CA TRP A 55 -5.24 -0.78 -32.66
C TRP A 55 -6.15 -1.08 -33.86
N ALA A 56 -6.66 -0.04 -34.51
CA ALA A 56 -7.58 -0.20 -35.65
C ALA A 56 -6.93 -0.85 -36.89
N ALA A 57 -5.61 -0.82 -37.00
CA ALA A 57 -4.86 -1.44 -38.09
C ALA A 57 -4.71 -2.97 -37.95
N ASP A 58 -4.82 -3.52 -36.71
CA ASP A 58 -4.64 -4.96 -36.44
C ASP A 58 -5.87 -5.77 -36.89
N PRO A 59 -5.76 -6.76 -37.81
CA PRO A 59 -6.87 -7.61 -38.22
C PRO A 59 -7.44 -8.49 -37.10
N ASP A 60 -6.62 -8.88 -36.11
CA ASP A 60 -7.06 -9.70 -34.97
C ASP A 60 -7.85 -8.86 -33.98
N PHE A 61 -7.46 -7.60 -33.78
CA PHE A 61 -8.24 -6.63 -33.03
C PHE A 61 -9.62 -6.42 -33.69
N ARG A 62 -9.68 -6.20 -35.01
CA ARG A 62 -10.95 -5.99 -35.72
C ARG A 62 -11.92 -7.14 -35.57
N ARG A 63 -11.42 -8.40 -35.67
CA ARG A 63 -12.24 -9.61 -35.50
C ARG A 63 -12.78 -9.75 -34.07
N ARG A 64 -11.94 -9.46 -33.06
CA ARG A 64 -12.34 -9.49 -31.64
C ARG A 64 -13.34 -8.40 -31.33
N PHE A 65 -13.07 -7.17 -31.76
CA PHE A 65 -13.93 -6.01 -31.60
C PHE A 65 -15.34 -6.27 -32.14
N GLN A 66 -15.45 -6.77 -33.38
CA GLN A 66 -16.76 -7.10 -33.99
C GLN A 66 -17.54 -8.14 -33.19
N ARG A 67 -16.86 -9.17 -32.64
CA ARG A 67 -17.54 -10.19 -31.80
C ARG A 67 -18.03 -9.62 -30.49
N GLU A 68 -17.24 -8.80 -29.82
CA GLU A 68 -17.63 -8.19 -28.55
C GLU A 68 -18.75 -7.17 -28.74
N VAL A 69 -18.71 -6.37 -29.80
CA VAL A 69 -19.81 -5.46 -30.17
C VAL A 69 -21.11 -6.23 -30.42
N ALA A 70 -21.06 -7.31 -31.18
CA ALA A 70 -22.24 -8.15 -31.44
C ALA A 70 -22.82 -8.79 -30.14
N ALA A 71 -21.97 -9.11 -29.18
CA ALA A 71 -22.39 -9.58 -27.87
C ALA A 71 -23.01 -8.43 -27.04
N ALA A 72 -22.38 -7.27 -27.00
CA ALA A 72 -22.84 -6.08 -26.28
C ALA A 72 -24.22 -5.55 -26.79
N GLN A 73 -24.50 -5.69 -28.09
CA GLN A 73 -25.80 -5.32 -28.67
C GLN A 73 -26.97 -6.18 -28.14
N ARG A 74 -26.68 -7.36 -27.56
CA ARG A 74 -27.67 -8.24 -26.94
C ARG A 74 -27.99 -7.92 -25.49
N VAL A 75 -27.20 -7.04 -24.86
CA VAL A 75 -27.39 -6.66 -23.45
C VAL A 75 -28.68 -5.87 -23.29
N ALA A 76 -29.46 -6.18 -22.25
CA ALA A 76 -30.70 -5.50 -21.95
C ALA A 76 -30.49 -4.01 -21.63
N ARG A 77 -31.32 -3.14 -22.19
CA ARG A 77 -31.17 -1.67 -22.18
C ARG A 77 -31.66 -1.00 -20.88
N PHE A 78 -32.20 -1.74 -19.95
CA PHE A 78 -32.86 -1.13 -18.77
C PHE A 78 -31.87 -0.48 -17.83
N CYS A 79 -30.81 -1.21 -17.42
CA CYS A 79 -29.76 -0.71 -16.50
C CYS A 79 -28.41 -0.41 -17.18
N THR A 80 -28.36 -0.43 -18.51
CA THR A 80 -27.15 -0.17 -19.29
C THR A 80 -27.42 0.85 -20.40
N ALA A 81 -26.37 1.56 -20.88
CA ALA A 81 -26.47 2.35 -22.08
C ALA A 81 -26.50 1.44 -23.32
N ALA A 82 -27.53 1.57 -24.15
CA ALA A 82 -27.70 0.72 -25.33
C ALA A 82 -26.60 0.96 -26.36
N VAL A 83 -26.02 -0.09 -26.95
CA VAL A 83 -25.13 0.04 -28.10
C VAL A 83 -25.96 0.40 -29.35
N LEU A 84 -25.77 1.60 -29.90
CA LEU A 84 -26.45 2.11 -31.10
C LEU A 84 -25.72 1.71 -32.36
N GLY A 85 -24.38 1.55 -32.32
CA GLY A 85 -23.59 1.15 -33.46
C GLY A 85 -22.11 1.09 -33.13
N ALA A 86 -21.35 0.44 -33.99
CA ALA A 86 -19.91 0.43 -33.97
C ALA A 86 -19.38 0.21 -35.38
N GLY A 87 -18.17 0.65 -35.67
CA GLY A 87 -17.60 0.51 -36.99
C GLY A 87 -16.16 1.01 -37.05
N LEU A 88 -15.69 1.01 -38.32
CA LEU A 88 -14.44 1.60 -38.71
C LEU A 88 -14.76 2.78 -39.66
N ASP A 89 -14.23 3.94 -39.37
CA ASP A 89 -14.29 5.13 -40.22
C ASP A 89 -12.85 5.49 -40.61
N GLY A 90 -12.40 5.03 -41.79
CA GLY A 90 -11.00 5.02 -42.15
C GLY A 90 -10.16 4.16 -41.20
N ASP A 91 -9.17 4.77 -40.58
CA ASP A 91 -8.29 4.13 -39.57
C ASP A 91 -8.78 4.29 -38.14
N VAL A 92 -10.02 4.74 -37.94
CA VAL A 92 -10.60 5.03 -36.63
C VAL A 92 -11.68 4.00 -36.32
N ALA A 93 -11.49 3.21 -35.25
CA ALA A 93 -12.53 2.37 -34.70
C ALA A 93 -13.40 3.20 -33.72
N TYR A 94 -14.70 3.06 -33.81
CA TYR A 94 -15.64 3.74 -32.91
C TYR A 94 -16.72 2.82 -32.37
N LEU A 95 -17.19 3.14 -31.17
CA LEU A 95 -18.34 2.56 -30.53
C LEU A 95 -19.31 3.69 -30.14
N ALA A 96 -20.56 3.59 -30.56
CA ALA A 96 -21.61 4.55 -30.22
C ALA A 96 -22.64 3.90 -29.30
N THR A 97 -22.91 4.52 -28.18
CA THR A 97 -23.93 4.11 -27.20
C THR A 97 -24.98 5.21 -27.04
N GLU A 98 -26.11 4.88 -26.47
CA GLU A 98 -27.11 5.84 -26.03
C GLU A 98 -26.47 6.91 -25.15
N TYR A 99 -26.74 8.19 -25.44
CA TYR A 99 -26.33 9.27 -24.54
C TYR A 99 -27.24 9.26 -23.31
N VAL A 100 -26.64 9.05 -22.15
CA VAL A 100 -27.32 9.03 -20.86
C VAL A 100 -27.05 10.35 -20.15
N PRO A 101 -28.07 11.22 -19.96
CA PRO A 101 -27.86 12.48 -19.23
C PRO A 101 -27.80 12.22 -17.73
N GLY A 102 -26.86 12.87 -17.05
CA GLY A 102 -26.67 12.80 -15.61
C GLY A 102 -25.20 12.78 -15.21
N PRO A 103 -24.89 13.09 -13.94
CA PRO A 103 -23.54 13.01 -13.40
C PRO A 103 -23.12 11.55 -13.21
N THR A 104 -21.82 11.31 -13.19
CA THR A 104 -21.27 10.03 -12.77
C THR A 104 -21.45 9.82 -11.26
N LEU A 105 -21.50 8.58 -10.83
CA LEU A 105 -21.51 8.23 -9.40
C LEU A 105 -20.29 8.81 -8.69
N GLN A 106 -19.14 8.84 -9.35
CA GLN A 106 -17.90 9.45 -8.83
C GLN A 106 -18.08 10.94 -8.55
N GLU A 107 -18.65 11.69 -9.49
CA GLU A 107 -18.92 13.13 -9.31
C GLU A 107 -19.90 13.37 -8.16
N VAL A 108 -20.96 12.59 -8.08
CA VAL A 108 -21.96 12.74 -7.01
C VAL A 108 -21.35 12.48 -5.63
N VAL A 109 -20.58 11.40 -5.48
CA VAL A 109 -19.92 11.09 -4.20
C VAL A 109 -18.89 12.16 -3.83
N ARG A 110 -18.10 12.64 -4.80
CA ARG A 110 -17.13 13.72 -4.58
C ARG A 110 -17.79 15.05 -4.16
N GLU A 111 -18.91 15.42 -4.80
CA GLU A 111 -19.54 16.74 -4.61
C GLU A 111 -20.54 16.78 -3.45
N ARG A 112 -21.22 15.66 -3.18
CA ARG A 112 -22.32 15.59 -2.20
C ARG A 112 -21.99 14.68 -1.01
N GLY A 113 -20.83 14.02 -1.03
CA GLY A 113 -20.44 13.02 -0.04
C GLY A 113 -21.03 11.63 -0.29
N PRO A 114 -20.74 10.68 0.61
CA PRO A 114 -21.20 9.30 0.53
C PRO A 114 -22.73 9.17 0.47
N LEU A 115 -23.23 8.14 -0.22
CA LEU A 115 -24.65 7.81 -0.25
C LEU A 115 -25.00 6.84 0.89
N SER A 116 -26.23 6.92 1.37
CA SER A 116 -26.75 6.05 2.43
C SER A 116 -28.22 5.68 2.19
N GLY A 117 -28.74 4.70 2.94
CA GLY A 117 -30.14 4.27 2.87
C GLY A 117 -30.55 3.88 1.46
N SER A 118 -31.78 4.24 1.07
CA SER A 118 -32.39 3.85 -0.21
C SER A 118 -31.58 4.30 -1.46
N SER A 119 -30.83 5.40 -1.39
CA SER A 119 -30.00 5.85 -2.51
C SER A 119 -28.82 4.91 -2.73
N LEU A 120 -28.19 4.44 -1.67
CA LEU A 120 -27.11 3.46 -1.72
C LEU A 120 -27.63 2.10 -2.20
N GLU A 121 -28.77 1.64 -1.66
CA GLU A 121 -29.42 0.39 -2.07
C GLU A 121 -29.82 0.42 -3.55
N ALA A 122 -30.36 1.54 -4.02
CA ALA A 122 -30.69 1.70 -5.44
C ALA A 122 -29.49 1.55 -6.35
N VAL A 123 -28.32 2.13 -5.98
CA VAL A 123 -27.08 1.94 -6.73
C VAL A 123 -26.65 0.47 -6.69
N ALA A 124 -26.62 -0.16 -5.50
CA ALA A 124 -26.23 -1.55 -5.34
C ALA A 124 -27.06 -2.51 -6.19
N VAL A 125 -28.39 -2.39 -6.12
CA VAL A 125 -29.34 -3.25 -6.85
C VAL A 125 -29.26 -3.01 -8.37
N ASN A 126 -29.33 -1.75 -8.83
CA ASN A 126 -29.34 -1.47 -10.27
C ASN A 126 -28.04 -1.88 -10.96
N VAL A 127 -26.88 -1.70 -10.30
CA VAL A 127 -25.60 -2.15 -10.87
C VAL A 127 -25.52 -3.69 -10.88
N ALA A 128 -26.04 -4.39 -9.85
CA ALA A 128 -26.12 -5.85 -9.84
C ALA A 128 -27.02 -6.40 -10.98
N VAL A 129 -28.19 -5.77 -11.21
CA VAL A 129 -29.08 -6.11 -12.34
C VAL A 129 -28.40 -5.83 -13.69
N ALA A 130 -27.66 -4.74 -13.80
CA ALA A 130 -26.87 -4.47 -15.01
C ALA A 130 -25.82 -5.57 -15.26
N LEU A 131 -25.09 -5.99 -14.22
CA LEU A 131 -24.12 -7.09 -14.35
C LEU A 131 -24.81 -8.42 -14.71
N GLN A 132 -25.96 -8.72 -14.14
CA GLN A 132 -26.72 -9.91 -14.53
C GLN A 132 -27.07 -9.90 -16.03
N ALA A 133 -27.52 -8.77 -16.55
CA ALA A 133 -27.84 -8.63 -17.98
C ALA A 133 -26.58 -8.75 -18.87
N ILE A 134 -25.48 -8.16 -18.48
CA ILE A 134 -24.18 -8.21 -19.16
C ILE A 134 -23.67 -9.65 -19.21
N HIS A 135 -23.64 -10.34 -18.07
CA HIS A 135 -23.15 -11.72 -17.96
C HIS A 135 -24.04 -12.72 -18.70
N SER A 136 -25.37 -12.50 -18.70
CA SER A 136 -26.31 -13.33 -19.48
C SER A 136 -26.12 -13.20 -21.00
N ALA A 137 -25.58 -12.07 -21.47
CA ALA A 137 -25.20 -11.90 -22.87
C ALA A 137 -23.84 -12.50 -23.21
N GLY A 138 -23.15 -13.10 -22.24
CA GLY A 138 -21.79 -13.67 -22.38
C GLY A 138 -20.67 -12.63 -22.40
N VAL A 139 -20.93 -11.43 -21.89
CA VAL A 139 -19.97 -10.32 -21.80
C VAL A 139 -19.48 -10.16 -20.36
N ILE A 140 -18.22 -9.76 -20.20
CA ILE A 140 -17.63 -9.34 -18.93
C ILE A 140 -17.33 -7.85 -19.04
N HIS A 141 -17.70 -7.06 -18.02
CA HIS A 141 -17.52 -5.59 -18.06
C HIS A 141 -16.05 -5.17 -17.96
N ARG A 142 -15.23 -5.82 -17.14
CA ARG A 142 -13.76 -5.65 -16.96
C ARG A 142 -13.29 -4.33 -16.38
N ASP A 143 -14.07 -3.25 -16.45
CA ASP A 143 -13.70 -1.90 -15.97
C ASP A 143 -14.88 -1.24 -15.21
N LEU A 144 -15.53 -1.98 -14.32
CA LEU A 144 -16.62 -1.43 -13.50
C LEU A 144 -16.01 -0.55 -12.39
N LYS A 145 -16.39 0.73 -12.40
CA LYS A 145 -15.93 1.75 -11.45
C LYS A 145 -16.95 2.90 -11.36
N PRO A 146 -16.86 3.76 -10.34
CA PRO A 146 -17.83 4.84 -10.12
C PRO A 146 -17.97 5.84 -11.28
N SER A 147 -16.92 6.07 -12.07
CA SER A 147 -16.99 6.92 -13.28
C SER A 147 -17.75 6.27 -14.44
N ASN A 148 -17.96 4.95 -14.40
CA ASN A 148 -18.68 4.19 -15.42
C ASN A 148 -20.13 3.85 -14.98
N VAL A 149 -20.65 4.55 -13.97
CA VAL A 149 -22.04 4.51 -13.54
C VAL A 149 -22.61 5.92 -13.59
N LEU A 150 -23.62 6.16 -14.43
CA LEU A 150 -24.32 7.44 -14.55
C LEU A 150 -25.59 7.41 -13.70
N LEU A 151 -25.83 8.47 -12.93
CA LEU A 151 -27.06 8.66 -12.17
C LEU A 151 -28.07 9.46 -13.00
N SER A 152 -28.80 8.74 -13.84
CA SER A 152 -29.82 9.33 -14.71
C SER A 152 -31.13 9.61 -13.95
N PRO A 153 -32.04 10.45 -14.49
CA PRO A 153 -33.34 10.69 -13.89
C PRO A 153 -34.24 9.43 -13.74
N VAL A 154 -33.94 8.36 -14.47
CA VAL A 154 -34.64 7.09 -14.40
C VAL A 154 -33.91 6.01 -13.60
N GLY A 155 -32.80 6.37 -12.97
CA GLY A 155 -32.00 5.47 -12.13
C GLY A 155 -30.55 5.30 -12.62
N PRO A 156 -29.72 4.57 -11.84
CA PRO A 156 -28.34 4.28 -12.20
C PRO A 156 -28.24 3.47 -13.48
N LYS A 157 -27.36 3.86 -14.41
CA LYS A 157 -27.03 3.15 -15.64
C LYS A 157 -25.53 2.88 -15.75
N VAL A 158 -25.18 1.63 -16.05
CA VAL A 158 -23.81 1.21 -16.31
C VAL A 158 -23.45 1.51 -17.75
N ILE A 159 -22.28 2.15 -17.95
CA ILE A 159 -21.75 2.53 -19.25
C ILE A 159 -20.36 1.89 -19.48
N ASP A 160 -19.88 1.96 -20.72
CA ASP A 160 -18.50 1.60 -21.08
C ASP A 160 -18.11 0.14 -20.78
N PHE A 161 -18.94 -0.85 -21.23
CA PHE A 161 -18.50 -2.26 -21.18
C PHE A 161 -17.16 -2.44 -21.87
N GLY A 162 -16.30 -3.31 -21.33
CA GLY A 162 -14.90 -3.50 -21.69
C GLY A 162 -14.56 -3.90 -23.12
N ILE A 163 -15.33 -3.45 -24.13
CA ILE A 163 -15.05 -3.67 -25.56
C ILE A 163 -13.69 -3.05 -25.95
N ALA A 164 -13.23 -2.03 -25.23
CA ALA A 164 -11.92 -1.42 -25.44
C ALA A 164 -10.73 -2.30 -24.99
N HIS A 165 -10.95 -3.24 -24.06
CA HIS A 165 -9.91 -4.17 -23.57
C HIS A 165 -9.61 -5.34 -24.54
N VAL A 166 -10.26 -5.38 -25.70
CA VAL A 166 -9.90 -6.31 -26.78
C VAL A 166 -8.45 -6.11 -27.25
N ALA A 167 -7.90 -4.90 -27.05
CA ALA A 167 -6.52 -4.57 -27.35
C ALA A 167 -5.51 -5.22 -26.39
N ASP A 168 -5.91 -5.50 -25.13
CA ASP A 168 -4.98 -5.90 -24.07
C ASP A 168 -4.68 -7.42 -24.04
N ALA A 169 -5.34 -8.23 -24.84
CA ALA A 169 -5.12 -9.68 -24.87
C ALA A 169 -3.74 -10.09 -25.42
N THR A 170 -2.94 -9.15 -25.91
CA THR A 170 -1.56 -9.33 -26.39
C THR A 170 -0.58 -8.32 -25.82
N ALA A 171 -1.06 -7.40 -24.98
CA ALA A 171 -0.18 -6.43 -24.33
C ALA A 171 0.33 -7.04 -23.00
N ASP A 172 1.64 -7.13 -22.90
CA ASP A 172 2.39 -7.36 -21.67
C ASP A 172 1.87 -6.48 -20.53
N ILE A 173 2.20 -6.84 -19.28
CA ILE A 173 1.87 -6.21 -17.99
C ILE A 173 1.79 -4.66 -18.01
N SER A 174 2.36 -4.00 -19.02
CA SER A 174 2.26 -2.54 -19.30
C SER A 174 0.85 -2.03 -19.63
N GLY A 175 -0.11 -2.88 -20.03
CA GLY A 175 -1.52 -2.51 -20.27
C GLY A 175 -2.36 -2.34 -19.01
N ILE A 176 -1.91 -2.84 -17.85
CA ILE A 176 -2.62 -2.78 -16.56
C ILE A 176 -2.73 -1.33 -16.02
N VAL A 177 -1.94 -0.39 -16.57
CA VAL A 177 -1.82 1.00 -16.06
C VAL A 177 -2.97 1.93 -16.49
N ALA A 178 -3.88 1.50 -17.36
CA ALA A 178 -4.93 2.38 -17.90
C ALA A 178 -6.23 2.47 -17.07
N GLY A 179 -6.34 1.75 -15.93
CA GLY A 179 -7.53 1.75 -15.06
C GLY A 179 -7.26 2.32 -13.66
N THR A 180 -8.33 2.62 -12.92
CA THR A 180 -8.24 2.99 -11.50
C THR A 180 -8.07 1.70 -10.69
N PRO A 181 -6.88 1.36 -10.18
CA PRO A 181 -6.55 0.03 -9.65
C PRO A 181 -7.36 -0.34 -8.40
N SER A 182 -7.93 0.65 -7.72
CA SER A 182 -8.73 0.47 -6.49
C SER A 182 -10.02 -0.34 -6.66
N PHE A 183 -10.45 -0.55 -7.91
CA PHE A 183 -11.66 -1.34 -8.25
C PHE A 183 -11.33 -2.62 -9.02
N MET A 184 -10.06 -2.88 -9.31
CA MET A 184 -9.61 -4.11 -9.98
C MET A 184 -9.78 -5.32 -9.07
N SER A 185 -10.11 -6.48 -9.67
CA SER A 185 -10.13 -7.74 -8.95
C SER A 185 -8.72 -8.33 -8.77
N PRO A 186 -8.50 -9.23 -7.80
CA PRO A 186 -7.20 -9.89 -7.60
C PRO A 186 -6.67 -10.58 -8.86
N GLU A 187 -7.53 -11.26 -9.62
CA GLU A 187 -7.17 -11.93 -10.87
C GLU A 187 -6.78 -10.94 -11.97
N GLN A 188 -7.41 -9.74 -12.02
CA GLN A 188 -6.98 -8.66 -12.92
C GLN A 188 -5.58 -8.16 -12.55
N ALA A 189 -5.35 -7.95 -11.25
CA ALA A 189 -4.06 -7.49 -10.74
C ALA A 189 -2.92 -8.48 -10.98
N LYS A 190 -3.23 -9.79 -11.06
CA LYS A 190 -2.28 -10.86 -11.41
C LYS A 190 -2.09 -11.06 -12.90
N GLY A 191 -2.96 -10.51 -13.75
CA GLY A 191 -3.01 -10.82 -15.18
C GLY A 191 -3.61 -12.20 -15.50
N ASP A 192 -4.37 -12.78 -14.56
CA ASP A 192 -5.05 -14.06 -14.75
C ASP A 192 -6.26 -13.91 -15.67
N ARG A 193 -6.82 -15.06 -16.09
CA ARG A 193 -8.02 -15.09 -16.93
C ARG A 193 -9.22 -14.49 -16.18
N LEU A 194 -9.85 -13.47 -16.75
CA LEU A 194 -11.03 -12.82 -16.19
C LEU A 194 -12.28 -13.66 -16.40
N THR A 195 -13.16 -13.64 -15.41
CA THR A 195 -14.46 -14.30 -15.39
C THR A 195 -15.55 -13.31 -14.93
N PRO A 196 -16.85 -13.62 -15.04
CA PRO A 196 -17.89 -12.79 -14.44
C PRO A 196 -17.68 -12.46 -12.96
N ALA A 197 -16.99 -13.30 -12.19
CA ALA A 197 -16.67 -13.05 -10.80
C ALA A 197 -15.73 -11.84 -10.61
N SER A 198 -14.98 -11.42 -11.64
CA SER A 198 -14.13 -10.22 -11.60
C SER A 198 -14.99 -8.95 -11.49
N ASP A 199 -16.12 -8.90 -12.20
CA ASP A 199 -17.06 -7.78 -12.14
C ASP A 199 -17.81 -7.74 -10.79
N ILE A 200 -18.04 -8.89 -10.16
CA ILE A 200 -18.65 -8.97 -8.82
C ILE A 200 -17.73 -8.35 -7.77
N PHE A 201 -16.42 -8.59 -7.86
CA PHE A 201 -15.44 -7.92 -7.00
C PHE A 201 -15.49 -6.40 -7.20
N ALA A 202 -15.47 -5.94 -8.45
CA ALA A 202 -15.56 -4.52 -8.78
C ALA A 202 -16.87 -3.88 -8.29
N TRP A 203 -18.01 -4.63 -8.32
CA TRP A 203 -19.27 -4.22 -7.73
C TRP A 203 -19.17 -4.02 -6.22
N GLY A 204 -18.54 -4.96 -5.51
CA GLY A 204 -18.31 -4.84 -4.07
C GLY A 204 -17.47 -3.61 -3.73
N ALA A 205 -16.41 -3.36 -4.50
CA ALA A 205 -15.57 -2.18 -4.33
C ALA A 205 -16.32 -0.87 -4.62
N LEU A 206 -17.17 -0.86 -5.65
CA LEU A 206 -18.01 0.28 -6.00
C LEU A 206 -19.03 0.61 -4.90
N VAL A 207 -19.71 -0.38 -4.33
CA VAL A 207 -20.68 -0.18 -3.26
C VAL A 207 -20.01 0.31 -1.98
N ALA A 208 -18.85 -0.26 -1.62
CA ALA A 208 -18.05 0.20 -0.48
C ALA A 208 -17.60 1.66 -0.65
N TYR A 209 -17.14 2.05 -1.86
CA TYR A 209 -16.82 3.43 -2.20
C TYR A 209 -18.04 4.36 -2.07
N THR A 210 -19.18 3.93 -2.60
CA THR A 210 -20.42 4.73 -2.59
C THR A 210 -20.88 5.03 -1.17
N ALA A 211 -20.69 4.08 -0.25
CA ALA A 211 -21.09 4.20 1.15
C ALA A 211 -20.11 5.00 2.02
N SER A 212 -18.81 5.01 1.67
CA SER A 212 -17.77 5.60 2.50
C SER A 212 -17.14 6.86 1.91
N GLY A 213 -17.30 7.09 0.59
CA GLY A 213 -16.56 8.12 -0.16
C GLY A 213 -15.10 7.74 -0.44
N ARG A 214 -14.65 6.56 0.01
CA ARG A 214 -13.28 6.06 -0.13
C ARG A 214 -13.26 4.69 -0.79
N ALA A 215 -12.30 4.47 -1.69
CA ALA A 215 -12.12 3.16 -2.28
C ALA A 215 -11.66 2.14 -1.22
N PRO A 216 -12.18 0.88 -1.23
CA PRO A 216 -11.85 -0.13 -0.21
C PRO A 216 -10.38 -0.57 -0.23
N PHE A 217 -9.69 -0.33 -1.34
CA PHE A 217 -8.27 -0.58 -1.54
C PHE A 217 -7.62 0.71 -2.03
N SER A 218 -7.45 1.68 -1.13
CA SER A 218 -6.80 2.95 -1.40
C SER A 218 -5.33 2.91 -0.97
N GLY A 219 -4.45 3.63 -1.67
CA GLY A 219 -3.02 3.70 -1.34
C GLY A 219 -2.29 4.75 -2.17
N GLY A 220 -1.15 5.22 -1.67
CA GLY A 220 -0.36 6.28 -2.28
C GLY A 220 0.27 5.93 -3.63
N SER A 221 0.28 4.65 -4.05
CA SER A 221 0.82 4.22 -5.33
C SER A 221 0.04 3.05 -5.91
N ILE A 222 0.04 2.92 -7.25
CA ILE A 222 -0.63 1.80 -7.94
C ILE A 222 -0.14 0.43 -7.41
N PRO A 223 1.17 0.16 -7.26
CA PRO A 223 1.63 -1.10 -6.68
C PRO A 223 1.11 -1.37 -5.28
N SER A 224 1.02 -0.34 -4.44
CA SER A 224 0.44 -0.47 -3.10
C SER A 224 -1.04 -0.83 -3.15
N VAL A 225 -1.81 -0.21 -4.05
CA VAL A 225 -3.22 -0.57 -4.25
C VAL A 225 -3.36 -1.99 -4.78
N LEU A 226 -2.56 -2.38 -5.78
CA LEU A 226 -2.56 -3.74 -6.32
C LEU A 226 -2.18 -4.77 -5.26
N TYR A 227 -1.17 -4.49 -4.45
CA TYR A 227 -0.81 -5.35 -3.31
C TYR A 227 -1.98 -5.53 -2.34
N ARG A 228 -2.69 -4.44 -2.00
CA ARG A 228 -3.87 -4.49 -1.13
C ARG A 228 -5.00 -5.29 -1.75
N VAL A 229 -5.26 -5.07 -3.04
CA VAL A 229 -6.24 -5.86 -3.78
C VAL A 229 -5.93 -7.35 -3.70
N LEU A 230 -4.66 -7.72 -3.77
CA LEU A 230 -4.22 -9.12 -3.75
C LEU A 230 -4.24 -9.74 -2.35
N HIS A 231 -3.81 -8.99 -1.34
CA HIS A 231 -3.39 -9.58 -0.06
C HIS A 231 -4.13 -9.02 1.17
N GLU A 232 -4.71 -7.82 1.10
CA GLU A 232 -5.31 -7.18 2.28
C GLU A 232 -6.83 -7.25 2.28
N PRO A 233 -7.46 -7.29 3.47
CA PRO A 233 -8.90 -7.15 3.58
C PRO A 233 -9.34 -5.75 3.09
N PRO A 234 -10.55 -5.62 2.53
CA PRO A 234 -11.08 -4.33 2.11
C PRO A 234 -11.39 -3.45 3.32
N HIS A 235 -11.13 -2.16 3.18
CA HIS A 235 -11.63 -1.17 4.13
C HIS A 235 -13.08 -0.82 3.79
N ILE A 236 -14.03 -1.24 4.65
CA ILE A 236 -15.46 -1.05 4.42
C ILE A 236 -16.07 -0.32 5.62
N SER A 237 -16.73 0.81 5.35
CA SER A 237 -17.49 1.59 6.34
C SER A 237 -18.78 2.13 5.73
N GLY A 238 -19.71 2.60 6.55
CA GLY A 238 -20.95 3.23 6.11
C GLY A 238 -22.03 2.28 5.58
N LEU A 239 -21.85 0.96 5.70
CA LEU A 239 -22.82 -0.06 5.31
C LEU A 239 -23.59 -0.59 6.53
N ASP A 240 -24.87 -0.87 6.38
CA ASP A 240 -25.62 -1.68 7.34
C ASP A 240 -25.13 -3.14 7.34
N ALA A 241 -25.52 -3.91 8.37
CA ALA A 241 -25.02 -5.27 8.57
C ALA A 241 -25.35 -6.22 7.39
N ARG A 242 -26.53 -6.05 6.76
CA ARG A 242 -26.96 -6.89 5.62
C ARG A 242 -26.14 -6.59 4.39
N LEU A 243 -26.07 -5.32 3.97
CA LEU A 243 -25.33 -4.93 2.78
C LEU A 243 -23.83 -5.17 2.98
N ARG A 244 -23.34 -5.01 4.20
CA ARG A 244 -21.96 -5.33 4.58
C ARG A 244 -21.62 -6.80 4.31
N SER A 245 -22.46 -7.74 4.74
CA SER A 245 -22.23 -9.18 4.52
C SER A 245 -22.20 -9.54 3.03
N ILE A 246 -23.06 -8.90 2.22
CA ILE A 246 -23.08 -9.12 0.76
C ILE A 246 -21.80 -8.57 0.10
N VAL A 247 -21.36 -7.38 0.52
CA VAL A 247 -20.13 -6.75 0.00
C VAL A 247 -18.90 -7.54 0.43
N ASP A 248 -18.83 -8.07 1.65
CA ASP A 248 -17.74 -8.92 2.11
C ASP A 248 -17.59 -10.20 1.25
N LEU A 249 -18.73 -10.85 0.89
CA LEU A 249 -18.75 -11.99 -0.04
C LEU A 249 -18.28 -11.60 -1.45
N ALA A 250 -18.74 -10.46 -1.96
CA ALA A 250 -18.34 -9.98 -3.28
C ALA A 250 -16.84 -9.65 -3.34
N LEU A 251 -16.24 -9.18 -2.25
CA LEU A 251 -14.83 -8.82 -2.14
C LEU A 251 -13.91 -9.99 -1.71
N ALA A 252 -14.43 -11.24 -1.70
CA ALA A 252 -13.61 -12.42 -1.48
C ALA A 252 -12.43 -12.47 -2.49
N LYS A 253 -11.22 -12.78 -1.99
CA LYS A 253 -10.03 -12.82 -2.84
C LYS A 253 -10.07 -13.93 -3.88
N ASP A 254 -10.59 -15.10 -3.49
CA ASP A 254 -10.83 -16.21 -4.40
C ASP A 254 -12.13 -15.97 -5.19
N PRO A 255 -12.09 -15.93 -6.54
CA PRO A 255 -13.26 -15.77 -7.39
C PRO A 255 -14.36 -16.83 -7.16
N ALA A 256 -13.98 -18.04 -6.75
CA ALA A 256 -14.92 -19.14 -6.51
C ALA A 256 -15.85 -18.90 -5.30
N HIS A 257 -15.46 -18.06 -4.38
CA HIS A 257 -16.25 -17.72 -3.19
C HIS A 257 -17.19 -16.54 -3.41
N ARG A 258 -17.16 -15.90 -4.58
CA ARG A 258 -18.03 -14.75 -4.90
C ARG A 258 -19.36 -15.23 -5.47
N PRO A 259 -20.48 -14.57 -5.13
CA PRO A 259 -21.79 -14.91 -5.71
C PRO A 259 -21.79 -14.62 -7.23
N SER A 260 -22.64 -15.34 -7.98
CA SER A 260 -22.96 -14.92 -9.35
C SER A 260 -23.78 -13.62 -9.34
N ALA A 261 -23.84 -12.88 -10.47
CA ALA A 261 -24.66 -11.67 -10.56
C ALA A 261 -26.16 -11.94 -10.29
N GLN A 262 -26.68 -13.09 -10.73
CA GLN A 262 -28.03 -13.52 -10.40
C GLN A 262 -28.20 -13.70 -8.89
N ARG A 263 -27.30 -14.45 -8.24
CA ARG A 263 -27.35 -14.66 -6.79
C ARG A 263 -27.22 -13.36 -6.01
N LEU A 264 -26.37 -12.45 -6.49
CA LEU A 264 -26.22 -11.12 -5.93
C LEU A 264 -27.52 -10.32 -5.94
N VAL A 265 -28.27 -10.33 -7.05
CA VAL A 265 -29.60 -9.70 -7.15
C VAL A 265 -30.57 -10.35 -6.17
N GLU A 266 -30.60 -11.69 -6.09
CA GLU A 266 -31.46 -12.42 -5.14
C GLU A 266 -31.15 -12.02 -3.69
N MET A 267 -29.88 -11.95 -3.30
CA MET A 267 -29.45 -11.53 -1.95
C MET A 267 -29.82 -10.08 -1.64
N LEU A 268 -29.79 -9.18 -2.63
CA LEU A 268 -30.16 -7.77 -2.47
C LEU A 268 -31.65 -7.55 -2.42
N THR A 269 -32.47 -8.38 -3.09
CA THR A 269 -33.91 -8.23 -3.18
C THR A 269 -34.73 -9.20 -2.32
N GLY A 270 -34.13 -10.31 -1.90
CA GLY A 270 -34.75 -11.35 -1.09
C GLY A 270 -34.78 -11.03 0.40
N HIS A 271 -35.76 -11.60 1.12
CA HIS A 271 -35.98 -11.45 2.56
C HIS A 271 -35.39 -12.63 3.38
N GLU A 272 -34.56 -13.51 2.77
CA GLU A 272 -33.97 -14.65 3.48
C GLU A 272 -32.69 -14.26 4.23
N PRO A 273 -32.47 -14.82 5.44
CA PRO A 273 -31.22 -14.66 6.17
C PRO A 273 -30.06 -15.24 5.36
N ILE A 274 -28.94 -14.55 5.35
CA ILE A 274 -27.70 -15.03 4.74
C ILE A 274 -27.09 -16.03 5.72
N ASP A 275 -27.28 -17.33 5.49
CA ASP A 275 -26.55 -18.36 6.21
C ASP A 275 -25.07 -18.35 5.77
N PRO A 276 -24.11 -18.45 6.70
CA PRO A 276 -22.70 -18.61 6.36
C PRO A 276 -22.53 -19.88 5.54
N ILE A 277 -21.87 -19.78 4.38
CA ILE A 277 -21.54 -20.96 3.56
C ILE A 277 -20.52 -21.80 4.35
N GLU A 278 -20.93 -22.99 4.80
CA GLU A 278 -19.98 -23.99 5.34
C GLU A 278 -18.98 -24.37 4.24
N PRO A 279 -17.70 -24.57 4.58
CA PRO A 279 -16.71 -25.02 3.61
C PRO A 279 -17.09 -26.40 3.07
N ILE A 280 -17.24 -26.54 1.77
CA ILE A 280 -17.44 -27.84 1.10
C ILE A 280 -16.13 -28.60 1.22
N GLU A 281 -16.12 -29.66 2.07
CA GLU A 281 -15.03 -30.63 2.07
C GLU A 281 -14.97 -31.37 0.72
N PRO A 282 -13.79 -31.60 0.15
CA PRO A 282 -13.68 -32.34 -1.10
C PRO A 282 -14.07 -33.81 -0.87
N ALA A 283 -15.09 -34.27 -1.60
CA ALA A 283 -15.53 -35.67 -1.59
C ALA A 283 -14.41 -36.62 -2.04
N PRO A 284 -14.22 -37.77 -1.37
CA PRO A 284 -13.21 -38.75 -1.78
C PRO A 284 -13.57 -39.37 -3.12
N ALA A 285 -12.58 -39.49 -4.00
CA ALA A 285 -12.68 -40.10 -5.32
C ALA A 285 -13.14 -41.57 -5.23
N SER A 286 -14.34 -41.87 -5.73
CA SER A 286 -14.82 -43.25 -5.88
C SER A 286 -14.32 -43.85 -7.18
N VAL A 287 -13.62 -44.97 -7.02
CA VAL A 287 -13.15 -45.87 -8.09
C VAL A 287 -14.34 -46.56 -8.73
N GLN A 288 -14.38 -46.54 -10.06
CA GLN A 288 -15.35 -47.25 -10.91
C GLN A 288 -15.19 -48.76 -10.83
N GLY A 289 -16.31 -49.46 -10.68
CA GLY A 289 -16.45 -50.88 -10.97
C GLY A 289 -17.88 -51.18 -11.41
N ALA A 290 -18.07 -51.69 -12.64
CA ALA A 290 -19.32 -51.95 -13.35
C ALA A 290 -19.99 -53.30 -12.99
N PRO A 291 -21.02 -53.77 -13.70
CA PRO A 291 -22.41 -53.81 -13.16
C PRO A 291 -22.95 -55.25 -13.10
N THR A 292 -24.07 -55.49 -12.38
CA THR A 292 -25.08 -56.51 -12.81
C THR A 292 -26.38 -56.44 -12.00
N ALA A 293 -27.47 -56.35 -12.74
CA ALA A 293 -28.77 -57.07 -12.77
C ALA A 293 -29.73 -57.10 -11.55
N VAL A 294 -30.85 -56.42 -11.71
CA VAL A 294 -32.26 -56.85 -11.71
C VAL A 294 -32.79 -57.81 -10.61
N ALA A 295 -33.78 -57.34 -9.87
CA ALA A 295 -35.14 -57.83 -9.55
C ALA A 295 -35.58 -57.26 -8.19
N GLY A 296 -36.66 -56.50 -8.06
CA GLY A 296 -38.03 -56.92 -8.11
C GLY A 296 -38.62 -57.06 -6.70
N GLY A 297 -39.64 -56.22 -6.34
CA GLY A 297 -40.61 -56.67 -5.33
C GLY A 297 -40.90 -55.65 -4.20
N ALA A 298 -41.90 -54.85 -4.41
CA ALA A 298 -43.12 -54.60 -3.62
C ALA A 298 -43.07 -54.52 -2.06
N GLY A 299 -43.63 -53.40 -1.57
CA GLY A 299 -44.71 -53.48 -0.60
C GLY A 299 -44.42 -53.11 0.86
N GLY A 300 -45.10 -52.12 1.40
CA GLY A 300 -45.57 -52.22 2.77
C GLY A 300 -45.28 -51.07 3.72
N SER A 301 -46.22 -50.19 3.76
CA SER A 301 -46.78 -49.34 4.88
C SER A 301 -46.33 -49.66 6.32
N GLY A 302 -46.22 -48.65 7.14
CA GLY A 302 -46.53 -48.79 8.55
C GLY A 302 -45.84 -47.85 9.52
N ARG A 303 -46.44 -46.69 9.78
CA ARG A 303 -46.79 -46.09 11.08
C ARG A 303 -45.87 -46.21 12.33
N ARG A 304 -45.59 -45.04 12.88
CA ARG A 304 -45.65 -44.61 14.32
C ARG A 304 -44.74 -45.33 15.31
N SER A 305 -43.99 -44.69 16.15
CA SER A 305 -44.33 -43.76 17.24
C SER A 305 -43.15 -43.53 18.14
N ARG A 306 -43.02 -42.31 18.63
CA ARG A 306 -42.71 -41.79 19.97
C ARG A 306 -41.90 -42.70 20.96
N LEU A 307 -40.89 -42.09 21.59
CA LEU A 307 -40.68 -41.81 23.04
C LEU A 307 -39.17 -41.58 23.21
N ALA A 308 -38.72 -40.44 23.61
CA ALA A 308 -38.63 -39.75 24.88
C ALA A 308 -37.83 -40.50 25.99
N ALA A 309 -36.92 -39.78 26.51
CA ALA A 309 -36.19 -39.83 27.81
C ALA A 309 -34.66 -39.81 27.56
N GLY A 310 -33.83 -38.96 28.09
CA GLY A 310 -33.88 -38.15 29.29
C GLY A 310 -32.63 -38.41 30.12
N ILE A 311 -32.16 -37.40 30.84
CA ILE A 311 -31.17 -37.48 31.94
C ILE A 311 -29.71 -37.29 31.50
N ALA A 312 -29.02 -36.31 31.87
CA ALA A 312 -28.78 -35.36 32.93
C ALA A 312 -27.27 -35.27 33.19
N ALA A 313 -26.83 -34.09 33.16
CA ALA A 313 -25.89 -33.35 34.04
C ALA A 313 -24.74 -34.10 34.79
N ALA A 314 -23.56 -33.53 34.68
CA ALA A 314 -22.79 -33.17 35.88
C ALA A 314 -21.73 -32.11 35.54
N SER A 315 -21.94 -30.95 36.12
CA SER A 315 -21.00 -29.86 36.26
C SER A 315 -19.97 -30.17 37.35
N ALA A 316 -18.70 -29.81 37.17
CA ALA A 316 -17.78 -29.60 38.28
C ALA A 316 -16.97 -28.32 38.05
N ALA A 317 -17.38 -27.29 38.75
CA ALA A 317 -16.60 -26.09 38.99
C ALA A 317 -15.63 -26.33 40.13
N VAL A 318 -14.36 -25.97 39.94
CA VAL A 318 -13.40 -25.86 41.06
C VAL A 318 -13.05 -24.38 41.20
N VAL A 319 -13.52 -23.81 42.29
CA VAL A 319 -13.12 -22.51 42.84
C VAL A 319 -11.95 -22.74 43.79
N VAL A 320 -10.83 -22.06 43.58
CA VAL A 320 -9.76 -21.93 44.58
C VAL A 320 -9.73 -20.49 45.05
N THR A 321 -10.12 -20.33 46.28
CA THR A 321 -10.09 -19.07 47.06
C THR A 321 -8.71 -18.84 47.67
N ALA A 322 -8.24 -17.59 47.54
CA ALA A 322 -7.06 -17.06 48.22
C ALA A 322 -7.27 -16.97 49.75
N GLY A 323 -6.29 -17.41 50.50
CA GLY A 323 -6.22 -17.19 51.96
C GLY A 323 -5.02 -16.31 52.31
N VAL A 324 -5.32 -15.12 52.82
CA VAL A 324 -4.35 -14.23 53.49
C VAL A 324 -4.29 -14.61 54.95
N VAL A 325 -3.10 -14.88 55.46
CA VAL A 325 -2.87 -14.93 56.91
C VAL A 325 -1.67 -14.04 57.23
N ALA A 326 -1.95 -12.96 57.95
CA ALA A 326 -0.96 -12.14 58.63
C ALA A 326 -0.76 -12.67 60.05
N VAL A 327 0.48 -12.89 60.42
CA VAL A 327 0.85 -13.05 61.85
C VAL A 327 1.99 -12.11 62.19
N ARG A 328 1.69 -11.19 63.12
CA ARG A 328 2.66 -10.41 63.88
C ARG A 328 3.10 -11.24 65.07
N ALA A 329 4.38 -11.28 65.35
CA ALA A 329 4.88 -11.42 66.74
C ALA A 329 6.25 -10.77 66.84
N ALA A 330 6.38 -9.89 67.75
CA ALA A 330 7.60 -9.25 68.21
C ALA A 330 8.29 -10.13 69.24
N SER A 331 9.61 -10.20 69.21
CA SER A 331 10.41 -10.27 70.45
C SER A 331 11.90 -9.98 70.16
N SER A 332 12.45 -9.18 71.00
CA SER A 332 13.80 -8.70 71.15
C SER A 332 14.83 -9.81 71.50
N GLY A 333 16.07 -9.63 70.98
CA GLY A 333 17.22 -10.43 71.44
C GLY A 333 18.50 -9.99 70.75
N ASP A 334 19.40 -9.43 71.48
CA ASP A 334 20.76 -9.02 71.18
C ASP A 334 21.62 -10.15 70.57
N SER A 335 22.50 -9.84 69.64
CA SER A 335 23.90 -10.32 69.64
C SER A 335 24.63 -10.02 68.31
N GLU A 336 25.76 -9.40 68.44
CA GLU A 336 27.06 -9.39 67.73
C GLU A 336 27.12 -9.38 66.18
N PRO A 337 28.08 -8.61 65.61
CA PRO A 337 28.23 -8.39 64.16
C PRO A 337 29.09 -9.47 63.52
N SER A 338 28.56 -10.13 62.51
CA SER A 338 29.34 -10.95 61.55
C SER A 338 29.70 -10.15 60.28
N PRO A 339 30.78 -10.49 59.60
CA PRO A 339 31.44 -9.59 58.62
C PRO A 339 30.58 -9.44 57.36
N THR A 340 30.47 -8.18 56.95
CA THR A 340 29.85 -7.72 55.70
C THR A 340 30.52 -8.37 54.50
N PRO A 341 29.75 -9.02 53.59
CA PRO A 341 30.26 -9.37 52.27
C PRO A 341 30.52 -8.07 51.46
N PRO A 342 31.51 -8.06 50.57
CA PRO A 342 31.81 -6.86 49.79
C PRO A 342 30.59 -6.44 48.99
N ALA A 343 30.29 -5.16 49.06
CA ALA A 343 29.23 -4.51 48.25
C ALA A 343 29.42 -4.89 46.78
N ARG A 344 28.48 -5.65 46.32
CA ARG A 344 28.32 -5.88 44.85
C ARG A 344 28.07 -4.50 44.24
N ALA A 345 29.06 -4.02 43.52
CA ALA A 345 28.94 -2.80 42.76
C ALA A 345 27.64 -2.90 41.95
N THR A 346 26.68 -2.06 42.25
CA THR A 346 25.55 -1.78 41.41
C THR A 346 26.15 -1.27 40.13
N ALA A 347 26.28 -2.16 39.12
CA ALA A 347 26.50 -1.75 37.77
C ALA A 347 25.37 -0.77 37.45
N SER A 348 25.70 0.49 37.22
CA SER A 348 24.83 1.44 36.59
C SER A 348 24.23 0.71 35.39
N ALA A 349 22.92 0.60 35.32
CA ALA A 349 22.24 0.12 34.15
C ALA A 349 22.65 1.05 33.00
N SER A 350 23.61 0.59 32.18
CA SER A 350 23.91 1.23 30.92
C SER A 350 22.63 1.18 30.13
N SER A 351 22.19 2.32 29.62
CA SER A 351 21.08 2.45 28.69
C SER A 351 21.12 1.31 27.68
N GLY A 352 20.03 0.56 27.53
CA GLY A 352 19.98 -0.69 26.79
C GLY A 352 20.06 -0.58 25.27
N ASN A 353 20.79 0.41 24.73
CA ASN A 353 21.01 0.53 23.29
C ASN A 353 21.76 -0.70 22.75
N PRO A 354 21.10 -1.56 21.95
CA PRO A 354 21.67 -2.83 21.52
C PRO A 354 22.81 -2.68 20.52
N LEU A 355 23.01 -1.48 19.92
CA LEU A 355 24.10 -1.22 18.97
C LEU A 355 25.44 -0.93 19.66
N ARG A 356 25.46 -0.56 20.94
CA ARG A 356 26.65 -0.18 21.70
C ARG A 356 27.33 -1.37 22.39
N GLY A 357 26.97 -2.60 22.05
CA GLY A 357 27.56 -3.82 22.58
C GLY A 357 28.80 -4.28 21.80
N GLN A 358 29.57 -5.22 22.40
CA GLN A 358 30.60 -5.92 21.64
C GLN A 358 29.99 -6.95 20.69
N ALA A 359 30.51 -7.05 19.47
CA ALA A 359 30.13 -8.07 18.47
C ALA A 359 28.63 -8.11 18.13
N VAL A 360 28.00 -6.97 17.93
CA VAL A 360 26.58 -6.89 17.53
C VAL A 360 26.37 -7.51 16.14
N ARG A 361 25.49 -8.48 16.03
CA ARG A 361 25.00 -9.02 14.77
C ARG A 361 23.69 -8.34 14.41
N LEU A 362 23.61 -7.77 13.22
CA LEU A 362 22.35 -7.22 12.71
C LEU A 362 21.56 -8.33 12.00
N TYR A 363 20.23 -8.27 12.10
CA TYR A 363 19.34 -9.26 11.53
C TYR A 363 19.20 -9.08 10.02
N ALA A 364 19.39 -10.16 9.26
CA ALA A 364 19.06 -10.25 7.84
C ALA A 364 17.81 -11.12 7.69
N SER A 365 16.74 -10.55 7.13
CA SER A 365 15.55 -11.34 6.79
C SER A 365 15.89 -12.35 5.68
N PRO A 366 15.56 -13.63 5.83
CA PRO A 366 15.79 -14.62 4.79
C PRO A 366 14.83 -14.47 3.59
N THR A 367 13.77 -13.70 3.77
CA THR A 367 12.75 -13.43 2.75
C THR A 367 12.81 -11.96 2.35
N GLY A 368 12.62 -11.68 1.06
CA GLY A 368 12.60 -10.33 0.52
C GLY A 368 12.70 -10.36 -1.00
N ASP A 369 12.52 -9.19 -1.61
CA ASP A 369 12.52 -9.03 -3.05
C ASP A 369 13.81 -9.51 -3.71
N GLU A 370 14.96 -9.28 -3.07
CA GLU A 370 16.28 -9.71 -3.57
C GLU A 370 16.39 -11.25 -3.64
N ALA A 371 15.93 -11.95 -2.60
CA ALA A 371 15.97 -13.41 -2.56
C ALA A 371 15.03 -14.00 -3.61
N HIS A 372 13.79 -13.49 -3.68
CA HIS A 372 12.83 -13.88 -4.70
C HIS A 372 13.36 -13.62 -6.11
N GLN A 373 13.93 -12.44 -6.36
CA GLN A 373 14.49 -12.08 -7.66
C GLN A 373 15.68 -12.97 -8.05
N ALA A 374 16.49 -13.39 -7.08
CA ALA A 374 17.58 -14.33 -7.32
C ALA A 374 17.06 -15.68 -7.85
N ASP A 375 15.96 -16.18 -7.29
CA ASP A 375 15.35 -17.42 -7.74
C ASP A 375 14.74 -17.28 -9.14
N VAL A 376 14.05 -16.20 -9.43
CA VAL A 376 13.51 -15.87 -10.76
C VAL A 376 14.62 -15.82 -11.81
N TRP A 377 15.74 -15.14 -11.52
CA TRP A 377 16.86 -15.06 -12.48
C TRP A 377 17.64 -16.36 -12.60
N GLN A 378 17.73 -17.15 -11.53
CA GLN A 378 18.31 -18.49 -11.61
C GLN A 378 17.50 -19.39 -12.56
N ALA A 379 16.18 -19.36 -12.43
CA ALA A 379 15.28 -20.12 -13.32
C ALA A 379 15.35 -19.64 -14.78
N ALA A 380 15.58 -18.33 -14.99
CA ALA A 380 15.75 -17.72 -16.32
C ALA A 380 17.17 -17.89 -16.91
N GLY A 381 18.07 -18.65 -16.27
CA GLY A 381 19.45 -18.88 -16.74
C GLY A 381 20.41 -17.73 -16.51
N ARG A 382 20.02 -16.67 -15.79
CA ARG A 382 20.84 -15.50 -15.42
C ARG A 382 21.65 -15.79 -14.15
N ALA A 383 22.44 -16.85 -14.13
CA ALA A 383 23.12 -17.34 -12.92
C ALA A 383 24.06 -16.32 -12.27
N GLY A 384 24.77 -15.51 -13.06
CA GLY A 384 25.66 -14.45 -12.53
C GLY A 384 24.89 -13.33 -11.82
N ASP A 385 23.77 -12.87 -12.39
CA ASP A 385 22.91 -11.86 -11.78
C ASP A 385 22.19 -12.42 -10.55
N ALA A 386 21.73 -13.67 -10.60
CA ALA A 386 21.15 -14.39 -9.46
C ALA A 386 22.13 -14.49 -8.28
N ALA A 387 23.40 -14.77 -8.55
CA ALA A 387 24.44 -14.84 -7.51
C ALA A 387 24.66 -13.48 -6.81
N LEU A 388 24.64 -12.37 -7.57
CA LEU A 388 24.71 -11.02 -6.99
C LEU A 388 23.49 -10.69 -6.13
N MET A 389 22.27 -11.06 -6.58
CA MET A 389 21.06 -10.86 -5.79
C MET A 389 21.06 -11.67 -4.49
N ARG A 390 21.59 -12.90 -4.49
CA ARG A 390 21.77 -13.68 -3.25
C ARG A 390 22.71 -12.99 -2.28
N LYS A 391 23.85 -12.48 -2.75
CA LYS A 391 24.74 -11.69 -1.91
C LYS A 391 24.07 -10.45 -1.34
N LEU A 392 23.24 -9.77 -2.14
CA LEU A 392 22.48 -8.61 -1.68
C LEU A 392 21.45 -9.01 -0.61
N ALA A 393 20.75 -10.13 -0.81
CA ALA A 393 19.76 -10.68 0.12
C ALA A 393 20.34 -11.07 1.48
N GLU A 394 21.63 -11.47 1.53
CA GLU A 394 22.34 -11.85 2.77
C GLU A 394 22.72 -10.65 3.63
N VAL A 395 22.70 -9.43 3.08
CA VAL A 395 23.06 -8.22 3.83
C VAL A 395 21.93 -7.82 4.77
N PRO A 396 22.21 -7.58 6.07
CA PRO A 396 21.21 -7.05 6.99
C PRO A 396 20.61 -5.75 6.47
N ARG A 397 19.28 -5.64 6.52
CA ARG A 397 18.56 -4.43 6.12
C ARG A 397 17.38 -4.16 7.03
N ALA A 398 16.96 -2.92 7.08
CA ALA A 398 15.82 -2.53 7.89
C ALA A 398 14.49 -3.11 7.35
N VAL A 399 13.59 -3.41 8.27
CA VAL A 399 12.22 -3.84 8.00
C VAL A 399 11.32 -2.60 8.09
N TRP A 400 10.70 -2.24 6.98
CA TRP A 400 9.80 -1.10 6.91
C TRP A 400 8.42 -1.49 7.46
N LEU A 401 7.96 -0.73 8.44
CA LEU A 401 6.65 -0.84 9.08
C LEU A 401 5.81 0.33 8.57
N GLY A 402 5.17 0.13 7.44
CA GLY A 402 4.48 1.19 6.70
C GLY A 402 2.97 1.22 6.92
N PRO A 403 2.27 2.15 6.21
CA PRO A 403 0.88 2.51 6.45
C PRO A 403 -0.14 1.48 5.99
N ALA A 404 0.27 0.41 5.33
CA ALA A 404 -0.62 -0.51 4.65
C ALA A 404 -1.64 -1.18 5.59
N ASN A 405 -1.22 -1.55 6.81
CA ASN A 405 -2.10 -2.08 7.85
C ASN A 405 -1.36 -2.03 9.19
N ALA A 406 -1.85 -1.25 10.12
CA ALA A 406 -1.25 -1.13 11.46
C ALA A 406 -1.08 -2.50 12.14
N SER A 407 -2.06 -3.39 12.00
CA SER A 407 -2.01 -4.74 12.57
C SER A 407 -0.98 -5.63 11.87
N GLU A 408 -0.73 -5.45 10.57
CA GLU A 408 0.29 -6.20 9.84
C GLU A 408 1.70 -5.74 10.21
N ALA A 409 1.92 -4.45 10.34
CA ALA A 409 3.19 -3.90 10.82
C ALA A 409 3.55 -4.48 12.19
N VAL A 410 2.58 -4.57 13.11
CA VAL A 410 2.75 -5.19 14.44
C VAL A 410 3.12 -6.67 14.33
N ARG A 411 2.42 -7.45 13.48
CA ARG A 411 2.77 -8.88 13.24
C ARG A 411 4.15 -9.04 12.64
N THR A 412 4.50 -8.17 11.68
CA THR A 412 5.82 -8.17 11.03
C THR A 412 6.92 -7.87 12.05
N ALA A 413 6.73 -6.88 12.92
CA ALA A 413 7.66 -6.56 13.99
C ALA A 413 7.83 -7.74 14.96
N SER A 414 6.73 -8.34 15.43
CA SER A 414 6.74 -9.52 16.31
C SER A 414 7.51 -10.69 15.68
N ALA A 415 7.19 -11.04 14.44
CA ALA A 415 7.88 -12.13 13.73
C ALA A 415 9.38 -11.85 13.53
N ALA A 416 9.74 -10.59 13.24
CA ALA A 416 11.13 -10.20 13.04
C ALA A 416 11.94 -10.24 14.33
N VAL A 417 11.42 -9.74 15.46
CA VAL A 417 12.12 -9.82 16.76
C VAL A 417 12.32 -11.26 17.21
N GLU A 418 11.33 -12.12 17.04
CA GLU A 418 11.44 -13.55 17.34
C GLU A 418 12.48 -14.25 16.47
N ALA A 419 12.46 -13.97 15.15
CA ALA A 419 13.42 -14.54 14.21
C ALA A 419 14.85 -14.06 14.49
N ALA A 420 15.01 -12.78 14.81
CA ALA A 420 16.29 -12.17 15.18
C ALA A 420 16.82 -12.74 16.50
N ALA A 421 15.96 -12.91 17.51
CA ALA A 421 16.32 -13.50 18.80
C ALA A 421 16.89 -14.93 18.66
N ARG A 422 16.30 -15.75 17.78
CA ARG A 422 16.83 -17.09 17.48
C ARG A 422 18.24 -17.09 16.87
N GLN A 423 18.66 -15.96 16.29
CA GLN A 423 19.99 -15.78 15.67
C GLN A 423 20.95 -14.94 16.53
N ASP A 424 20.57 -14.57 17.74
CA ASP A 424 21.22 -13.54 18.58
C ASP A 424 21.59 -12.29 17.76
N ALA A 425 20.62 -11.80 17.00
CA ALA A 425 20.75 -10.66 16.12
C ALA A 425 19.81 -9.53 16.54
N VAL A 426 20.09 -8.31 16.06
CA VAL A 426 19.30 -7.10 16.32
C VAL A 426 18.58 -6.68 15.05
N PRO A 427 17.23 -6.68 15.02
CA PRO A 427 16.48 -6.15 13.90
C PRO A 427 16.46 -4.63 13.91
N VAL A 428 16.44 -4.03 12.73
CA VAL A 428 16.25 -2.60 12.50
C VAL A 428 14.89 -2.40 11.87
N PHE A 429 14.07 -1.56 12.48
CA PHE A 429 12.75 -1.19 11.99
C PHE A 429 12.72 0.25 11.53
N VAL A 430 11.99 0.52 10.45
CA VAL A 430 11.64 1.87 10.01
C VAL A 430 10.14 2.05 10.23
N THR A 431 9.75 3.01 11.03
CA THR A 431 8.34 3.43 11.10
C THR A 431 8.07 4.43 9.98
N ASP A 432 6.93 4.30 9.32
CA ASP A 432 6.55 5.13 8.17
C ASP A 432 5.02 5.28 8.14
N HIS A 433 4.46 5.85 9.22
CA HIS A 433 3.00 5.90 9.45
C HIS A 433 2.49 7.21 10.06
N ILE A 434 3.33 8.23 10.22
CA ILE A 434 2.91 9.50 10.81
C ILE A 434 1.90 10.25 9.90
N PRO A 435 0.89 10.96 10.43
CA PRO A 435 -0.05 11.76 9.62
C PRO A 435 0.67 12.74 8.68
N LEU A 436 0.14 12.97 7.48
CA LEU A 436 0.76 13.78 6.41
C LEU A 436 2.17 13.31 6.03
N ARG A 437 2.43 12.00 6.12
CA ARG A 437 3.67 11.36 5.73
C ARG A 437 4.04 11.71 4.27
N ALA A 438 5.32 11.98 4.04
CA ALA A 438 5.84 12.37 2.71
C ALA A 438 5.02 13.51 2.06
N CYS A 439 4.58 14.46 2.88
CA CYS A 439 3.77 15.60 2.43
C CYS A 439 2.56 15.18 1.56
N ASN A 440 1.81 14.16 1.98
CA ASN A 440 0.66 13.62 1.28
C ASN A 440 -0.56 13.55 2.23
N GLU A 441 -1.72 14.08 1.82
CA GLU A 441 -2.96 14.05 2.60
C GLU A 441 -3.44 12.63 2.91
N ASP A 442 -3.20 11.68 2.01
CA ASP A 442 -3.58 10.27 2.16
C ASP A 442 -2.50 9.42 2.85
N GLY A 443 -1.43 10.05 3.35
CA GLY A 443 -0.28 9.35 3.92
C GLY A 443 -0.35 9.20 5.44
N GLY A 444 -0.20 7.97 5.95
CA GLY A 444 0.00 7.68 7.37
C GLY A 444 -1.28 7.44 8.18
N ALA A 445 -1.16 7.60 9.49
CA ALA A 445 -2.26 7.49 10.45
C ALA A 445 -3.29 8.62 10.27
N ALA A 446 -4.52 8.36 10.68
CA ALA A 446 -5.61 9.33 10.55
C ALA A 446 -5.39 10.60 11.40
N ASP A 447 -4.82 10.42 12.58
CA ASP A 447 -4.52 11.50 13.52
C ASP A 447 -3.42 11.10 14.53
N SER A 448 -3.14 11.99 15.47
CA SER A 448 -2.14 11.76 16.53
C SER A 448 -2.49 10.60 17.47
N ALA A 449 -3.77 10.35 17.73
CA ALA A 449 -4.20 9.28 18.62
C ALA A 449 -4.02 7.92 17.96
N ASP A 450 -4.41 7.80 16.68
CA ASP A 450 -4.22 6.59 15.86
C ASP A 450 -2.72 6.26 15.73
N TYR A 451 -1.89 7.25 15.40
CA TYR A 451 -0.43 7.08 15.34
C TYR A 451 0.16 6.57 16.65
N LEU A 452 -0.20 7.18 17.77
CA LEU A 452 0.36 6.81 19.08
C LEU A 452 -0.16 5.46 19.58
N ALA A 453 -1.39 5.08 19.24
CA ALA A 453 -1.91 3.76 19.52
C ALA A 453 -1.15 2.67 18.73
N TRP A 454 -0.80 2.97 17.49
CA TRP A 454 0.03 2.09 16.67
C TRP A 454 1.46 1.94 17.23
N ILE A 455 2.09 3.03 17.68
CA ILE A 455 3.40 3.00 18.36
C ILE A 455 3.34 2.14 19.64
N ASP A 456 2.26 2.25 20.45
CA ASP A 456 2.07 1.42 21.63
C ASP A 456 1.93 -0.08 21.28
N ALA A 457 1.25 -0.38 20.18
CA ALA A 457 1.14 -1.75 19.69
C ALA A 457 2.49 -2.31 19.22
N LEU A 458 3.32 -1.51 18.53
CA LEU A 458 4.69 -1.88 18.16
C LEU A 458 5.57 -2.08 19.39
N ALA A 459 5.50 -1.17 20.38
CA ALA A 459 6.24 -1.31 21.63
C ALA A 459 5.87 -2.62 22.35
N SER A 460 4.59 -2.97 22.38
CA SER A 460 4.10 -4.22 22.95
C SER A 460 4.60 -5.45 22.20
N ALA A 461 4.66 -5.38 20.86
CA ALA A 461 5.15 -6.48 20.02
C ALA A 461 6.66 -6.73 20.17
N VAL A 462 7.44 -5.68 20.43
CA VAL A 462 8.87 -5.78 20.67
C VAL A 462 9.17 -6.24 22.10
N GLY A 463 8.47 -5.69 23.09
CA GLY A 463 8.66 -6.05 24.50
C GLY A 463 10.12 -5.91 24.95
N ASP A 464 10.67 -6.97 25.54
CA ASP A 464 12.05 -7.01 26.05
C ASP A 464 13.10 -7.43 24.98
N HIS A 465 12.69 -7.67 23.72
CA HIS A 465 13.61 -8.05 22.68
C HIS A 465 14.51 -6.88 22.25
N LYS A 466 15.69 -7.23 21.72
CA LYS A 466 16.58 -6.23 21.11
C LYS A 466 15.94 -5.66 19.84
N ALA A 467 15.91 -4.34 19.69
CA ALA A 467 15.41 -3.68 18.48
C ALA A 467 16.05 -2.30 18.26
N VAL A 468 16.06 -1.85 17.03
CA VAL A 468 16.44 -0.48 16.64
C VAL A 468 15.29 0.12 15.84
N PHE A 469 14.89 1.35 16.17
CA PHE A 469 13.88 2.09 15.43
C PHE A 469 14.50 3.33 14.77
N VAL A 470 14.30 3.43 13.46
CA VAL A 470 14.50 4.62 12.62
C VAL A 470 13.12 5.24 12.45
N LEU A 471 12.86 6.36 13.13
CA LEU A 471 11.52 6.94 13.20
C LEU A 471 11.24 7.86 12.02
N GLU A 472 10.22 7.50 11.23
CA GLU A 472 9.52 8.35 10.26
C GLU A 472 10.48 9.13 9.34
N PRO A 473 11.10 8.49 8.34
CA PRO A 473 12.02 9.15 7.40
C PRO A 473 11.42 10.41 6.77
N ASN A 474 12.26 11.44 6.65
CA ASN A 474 11.95 12.79 6.17
C ASN A 474 10.94 13.58 7.04
N SER A 475 10.50 13.03 8.17
CA SER A 475 9.45 13.64 9.00
C SER A 475 9.84 14.99 9.60
N LEU A 476 11.12 15.23 9.80
CA LEU A 476 11.65 16.49 10.27
C LEU A 476 12.18 17.37 9.13
N ALA A 477 12.53 16.81 7.97
CA ALA A 477 12.84 17.59 6.77
C ALA A 477 11.58 18.19 6.16
N GLU A 478 10.54 17.38 5.98
CA GLU A 478 9.26 17.74 5.38
C GLU A 478 8.21 18.04 6.46
N LEU A 479 8.46 19.03 7.33
CA LEU A 479 7.47 19.41 8.34
C LEU A 479 6.24 20.07 7.68
N PRO A 480 5.01 19.70 8.10
CA PRO A 480 3.79 20.34 7.61
C PRO A 480 3.85 21.87 7.70
N GLY A 481 3.40 22.58 6.66
CA GLY A 481 3.43 24.02 6.60
C GLY A 481 4.82 24.65 6.46
N SER A 482 5.85 23.86 6.12
CA SER A 482 7.20 24.37 5.81
C SER A 482 7.38 24.56 4.29
N PRO A 483 8.46 25.23 3.84
CA PRO A 483 8.76 25.33 2.41
C PRO A 483 8.89 23.99 1.70
N ASP A 484 9.32 22.95 2.40
CA ASP A 484 9.48 21.59 1.87
C ASP A 484 8.18 20.76 1.90
N CYS A 485 7.15 21.27 2.61
CA CYS A 485 5.83 20.64 2.68
C CYS A 485 4.72 21.69 2.82
N SER A 486 4.03 22.01 1.73
CA SER A 486 2.96 22.99 1.70
C SER A 486 1.65 22.53 2.33
N LEU A 487 1.50 21.23 2.64
CA LEU A 487 0.33 20.69 3.32
C LEU A 487 0.40 20.93 4.83
N GLY A 488 -0.77 21.15 5.43
CA GLY A 488 -0.89 21.42 6.85
C GLY A 488 -0.50 22.86 7.24
N ASP A 489 -0.52 23.10 8.53
CA ASP A 489 -0.26 24.43 9.12
C ASP A 489 0.66 24.35 10.36
N ALA A 490 0.83 25.46 11.06
CA ALA A 490 1.63 25.52 12.29
C ALA A 490 1.07 24.63 13.43
N ALA A 491 -0.22 24.27 13.43
CA ALA A 491 -0.78 23.33 14.40
C ALA A 491 -0.37 21.91 14.07
N ASP A 492 -0.40 21.54 12.79
CA ASP A 492 0.05 20.23 12.29
C ASP A 492 1.55 20.04 12.51
N GLN A 493 2.35 21.09 12.28
CA GLN A 493 3.78 21.09 12.58
C GLN A 493 4.03 20.79 14.07
N ARG A 494 3.34 21.50 14.98
CA ARG A 494 3.45 21.22 16.42
C ARG A 494 2.94 19.83 16.80
N ALA A 495 1.90 19.33 16.14
CA ALA A 495 1.38 17.98 16.34
C ALA A 495 2.42 16.94 15.92
N ARG A 496 3.06 17.11 14.76
CA ARG A 496 4.14 16.26 14.26
C ARG A 496 5.29 16.15 15.27
N LEU A 497 5.78 17.28 15.76
CA LEU A 497 6.87 17.32 16.73
C LEU A 497 6.50 16.61 18.04
N ARG A 498 5.27 16.81 18.55
CA ARG A 498 4.78 16.11 19.75
C ARG A 498 4.61 14.60 19.54
N MET A 499 4.14 14.17 18.37
CA MET A 499 4.03 12.74 18.03
C MET A 499 5.39 12.06 18.04
N LEU A 500 6.39 12.66 17.37
CA LEU A 500 7.76 12.14 17.34
C LEU A 500 8.37 12.06 18.75
N ALA A 501 8.24 13.11 19.56
CA ALA A 501 8.71 13.11 20.95
C ALA A 501 8.02 12.01 21.80
N SER A 502 6.72 11.80 21.59
CA SER A 502 5.96 10.76 22.31
C SER A 502 6.35 9.37 21.84
N ALA A 503 6.53 9.15 20.54
CA ALA A 503 6.98 7.88 19.99
C ALA A 503 8.40 7.51 20.46
N ALA A 504 9.33 8.46 20.40
CA ALA A 504 10.69 8.27 20.89
C ALA A 504 10.71 7.88 22.35
N LYS A 505 9.93 8.59 23.21
CA LYS A 505 9.82 8.27 24.63
C LYS A 505 9.22 6.88 24.89
N ARG A 506 8.17 6.48 24.14
CA ARG A 506 7.50 5.18 24.33
C ARG A 506 8.37 4.02 23.95
N LEU A 507 9.00 4.08 22.77
CA LEU A 507 9.90 3.04 22.28
C LEU A 507 11.24 3.03 23.04
N GLY A 508 11.78 4.20 23.38
CA GLY A 508 13.01 4.33 24.17
C GLY A 508 12.86 3.92 25.66
N ALA A 509 11.62 3.73 26.13
CA ALA A 509 11.37 3.15 27.48
C ALA A 509 11.56 1.63 27.51
N LEU A 510 11.67 0.95 26.36
CA LEU A 510 11.92 -0.48 26.29
C LEU A 510 13.40 -0.79 26.64
N PRO A 511 13.65 -1.86 27.40
CA PRO A 511 14.98 -2.07 28.03
C PRO A 511 16.12 -2.33 27.04
N ASN A 512 15.81 -2.87 25.85
CA ASN A 512 16.80 -3.29 24.84
C ASN A 512 16.54 -2.65 23.46
N THR A 513 15.99 -1.44 23.45
CA THR A 513 15.61 -0.75 22.22
C THR A 513 16.40 0.55 22.06
N ALA A 514 16.87 0.81 20.85
CA ALA A 514 17.45 2.08 20.44
C ALA A 514 16.53 2.82 19.49
N VAL A 515 16.44 4.14 19.62
CA VAL A 515 15.54 4.99 18.84
C VAL A 515 16.33 6.16 18.25
N TYR A 516 16.16 6.37 16.94
CA TYR A 516 16.83 7.46 16.20
C TYR A 516 15.80 8.30 15.44
N LEU A 517 15.88 9.64 15.64
CA LEU A 517 15.05 10.63 14.97
C LEU A 517 15.66 11.08 13.65
N ASP A 518 14.86 11.75 12.81
CA ASP A 518 15.28 12.22 11.49
C ASP A 518 16.30 13.39 11.58
N GLY A 519 17.56 13.14 11.24
CA GLY A 519 18.61 14.14 11.07
C GLY A 519 18.84 14.55 9.62
N SER A 520 18.10 13.93 8.68
CA SER A 520 18.03 14.22 7.25
C SER A 520 19.37 14.10 6.49
N LEU A 521 19.74 15.10 5.70
CA LEU A 521 20.93 15.15 4.86
C LEU A 521 21.76 16.42 5.14
N ASP A 522 23.06 16.43 4.83
CA ASP A 522 23.85 17.66 4.85
C ASP A 522 23.31 18.64 3.79
N GLY A 523 22.84 19.80 4.27
CA GLY A 523 22.28 20.85 3.44
C GLY A 523 20.76 20.80 3.23
N TRP A 524 20.07 19.74 3.67
CA TRP A 524 18.60 19.65 3.58
C TRP A 524 17.96 18.94 4.79
N PRO A 525 17.28 19.70 5.68
CA PRO A 525 17.33 21.18 5.78
C PRO A 525 18.70 21.66 6.26
N SER A 526 18.90 22.98 6.37
CA SER A 526 20.16 23.48 6.90
C SER A 526 20.47 22.94 8.31
N PRO A 527 21.73 22.81 8.73
CA PRO A 527 22.10 22.27 10.05
C PRO A 527 21.42 23.00 11.21
N GLU A 528 21.22 24.32 11.06
CA GLU A 528 20.53 25.17 12.03
C GLU A 528 19.08 24.76 12.21
N VAL A 529 18.38 24.50 11.11
CA VAL A 529 16.97 24.08 11.10
C VAL A 529 16.87 22.63 11.59
N ALA A 530 17.72 21.74 11.12
CA ALA A 530 17.75 20.34 11.53
C ALA A 530 17.95 20.19 13.04
N ALA A 531 18.94 20.90 13.63
CA ALA A 531 19.19 20.87 15.06
C ALA A 531 18.02 21.41 15.87
N THR A 532 17.40 22.51 15.42
CA THR A 532 16.22 23.06 16.09
C THR A 532 15.06 22.07 16.08
N ARG A 533 14.78 21.46 14.93
CA ARG A 533 13.69 20.46 14.77
C ARG A 533 13.95 19.21 15.59
N LEU A 534 15.19 18.72 15.69
CA LEU A 534 15.56 17.60 16.56
C LEU A 534 15.32 17.90 18.04
N VAL A 535 15.69 19.10 18.50
CA VAL A 535 15.42 19.54 19.88
C VAL A 535 13.92 19.62 20.15
N ASP A 536 13.15 20.20 19.22
CA ASP A 536 11.68 20.34 19.34
C ASP A 536 10.96 18.97 19.24
N ALA A 537 11.51 18.01 18.51
CA ALA A 537 11.05 16.61 18.45
C ALA A 537 11.48 15.78 19.65
N GLY A 538 12.15 16.37 20.65
CA GLY A 538 12.49 15.68 21.90
C GLY A 538 13.63 14.69 21.76
N ILE A 539 14.71 15.04 21.06
CA ILE A 539 15.92 14.20 20.87
C ILE A 539 16.50 13.66 22.20
N SER A 540 16.29 14.35 23.32
CA SER A 540 16.72 13.88 24.65
C SER A 540 16.01 12.61 25.13
N GLY A 541 14.90 12.23 24.52
CA GLY A 541 14.16 10.99 24.75
C GLY A 541 14.50 9.87 23.77
N ALA A 542 15.43 10.09 22.84
CA ALA A 542 15.95 9.13 21.89
C ALA A 542 17.43 8.84 22.12
N ASP A 543 17.97 7.79 21.50
CA ASP A 543 19.41 7.47 21.54
C ASP A 543 20.24 8.39 20.66
N GLY A 544 19.58 9.01 19.67
CA GLY A 544 20.22 9.90 18.75
C GLY A 544 19.37 10.19 17.50
N PHE A 545 20.08 10.43 16.40
CA PHE A 545 19.44 10.69 15.10
C PHE A 545 20.04 9.82 13.99
N TYR A 546 19.32 9.70 12.88
CA TYR A 546 19.83 9.01 11.69
C TYR A 546 20.05 10.00 10.55
N LEU A 547 20.97 9.63 9.63
CA LEU A 547 21.32 10.42 8.46
C LEU A 547 21.17 9.60 7.18
N ASN A 548 20.89 10.29 6.07
CA ASN A 548 21.00 9.78 4.71
C ASN A 548 19.98 8.70 4.33
N VAL A 549 18.88 8.57 5.06
CA VAL A 549 17.81 7.66 4.63
C VAL A 549 17.25 8.18 3.31
N SER A 550 17.29 7.31 2.28
CA SER A 550 17.00 7.66 0.89
C SER A 550 18.00 8.57 0.18
N GLY A 551 19.12 8.95 0.83
CA GLY A 551 20.15 9.80 0.25
C GLY A 551 21.33 9.03 -0.39
N PHE A 552 22.25 9.81 -0.99
CA PHE A 552 23.42 9.29 -1.70
C PHE A 552 24.73 9.94 -1.23
N GLN A 553 24.70 10.75 -0.18
CA GLN A 553 25.89 11.45 0.33
C GLN A 553 26.93 10.47 0.87
N LYS A 554 28.22 10.74 0.63
CA LYS A 554 29.30 9.86 1.03
C LYS A 554 29.40 9.71 2.54
N THR A 555 29.76 8.51 2.99
CA THR A 555 29.82 8.17 4.42
C THR A 555 30.76 9.07 5.22
N ASP A 556 31.91 9.45 4.68
CA ASP A 556 32.89 10.35 5.33
C ASP A 556 32.32 11.78 5.50
N GLN A 557 31.62 12.30 4.51
CA GLN A 557 30.91 13.57 4.58
C GLN A 557 29.82 13.55 5.67
N LEU A 558 29.03 12.47 5.71
CA LEU A 558 27.98 12.27 6.70
C LEU A 558 28.53 12.11 8.13
N VAL A 559 29.67 11.46 8.31
CA VAL A 559 30.34 11.38 9.62
C VAL A 559 30.72 12.78 10.09
N ALA A 560 31.31 13.59 9.20
CA ALA A 560 31.70 14.98 9.53
C ALA A 560 30.46 15.86 9.79
N TYR A 561 29.42 15.75 8.96
CA TYR A 561 28.16 16.47 9.16
C TYR A 561 27.47 16.09 10.46
N GLY A 562 27.34 14.79 10.75
CA GLY A 562 26.70 14.29 11.96
C GLY A 562 27.39 14.77 13.23
N GLY A 563 28.73 14.86 13.22
CA GLY A 563 29.47 15.46 14.32
C GLY A 563 29.15 16.93 14.55
N ARG A 564 29.07 17.74 13.47
CA ARG A 564 28.65 19.15 13.55
C ARG A 564 27.20 19.29 14.01
N LEU A 565 26.29 18.47 13.48
CA LEU A 565 24.89 18.48 13.87
C LEU A 565 24.72 18.09 15.34
N ALA A 566 25.43 17.07 15.83
CA ALA A 566 25.40 16.65 17.23
C ALA A 566 25.84 17.77 18.18
N ALA A 567 26.92 18.48 17.84
CA ALA A 567 27.39 19.64 18.60
C ALA A 567 26.36 20.79 18.61
N CYS A 568 25.74 21.07 17.45
CA CYS A 568 24.68 22.07 17.35
C CYS A 568 23.44 21.70 18.18
N VAL A 569 23.00 20.42 18.12
CA VAL A 569 21.85 19.91 18.92
C VAL A 569 22.13 20.08 20.43
N LYS A 570 23.31 19.70 20.90
CA LYS A 570 23.69 19.88 22.31
C LYS A 570 23.61 21.36 22.72
N MET A 571 24.17 22.23 21.93
CA MET A 571 24.17 23.67 22.19
C MET A 571 22.73 24.23 22.21
N LYS A 572 21.90 23.91 21.20
CA LYS A 572 20.49 24.37 21.13
C LYS A 572 19.62 23.76 22.21
N SER A 573 19.98 22.62 22.76
CA SER A 573 19.27 22.02 23.92
C SER A 573 19.47 22.86 25.18
N SER A 574 20.58 23.60 25.30
CA SER A 574 20.86 24.50 26.42
C SER A 574 20.50 25.96 26.14
N ASP A 575 20.71 26.43 24.91
CA ASP A 575 20.40 27.79 24.46
C ASP A 575 19.95 27.79 22.99
N ARG A 576 18.66 27.94 22.76
CA ARG A 576 18.06 27.93 21.42
C ARG A 576 18.43 29.12 20.54
N GLY A 577 18.87 30.22 21.14
CA GLY A 577 19.21 31.45 20.42
C GLY A 577 20.58 31.43 19.75
N ARG A 578 21.45 30.49 20.11
CA ARG A 578 22.81 30.41 19.55
C ARG A 578 22.82 29.81 18.14
N ALA A 579 23.69 30.35 17.29
CA ALA A 579 23.92 29.83 15.94
C ALA A 579 24.78 28.57 15.94
N CYS A 580 24.52 27.61 15.07
CA CYS A 580 25.33 26.38 14.95
C CYS A 580 26.83 26.66 14.68
N ALA A 581 27.14 27.77 14.04
CA ALA A 581 28.51 28.20 13.83
C ALA A 581 29.28 28.43 15.15
N ASP A 582 28.58 28.71 16.24
CA ASP A 582 29.13 28.93 17.57
C ASP A 582 29.35 27.64 18.37
N ALA A 583 28.90 26.49 17.84
CA ALA A 583 29.00 25.22 18.53
C ALA A 583 30.47 24.74 18.74
N GLY A 584 31.43 25.39 18.09
CA GLY A 584 32.86 25.08 18.19
C GLY A 584 33.21 23.71 17.64
N THR A 585 34.48 23.50 17.39
CA THR A 585 35.05 22.17 17.11
C THR A 585 35.49 21.52 18.42
N ASP A 586 34.64 21.56 19.46
CA ASP A 586 34.99 20.91 20.73
C ASP A 586 35.16 19.41 20.47
N THR A 587 36.37 18.93 20.65
CA THR A 587 36.79 17.54 20.36
C THR A 587 36.23 16.54 21.39
N GLY A 588 35.49 17.01 22.39
CA GLY A 588 34.85 16.15 23.40
C GLY A 588 33.54 15.57 22.93
N THR A 589 33.44 14.25 22.86
CA THR A 589 32.17 13.55 22.50
C THR A 589 31.21 13.41 23.67
N ALA A 590 31.59 13.74 24.88
CA ALA A 590 30.75 13.55 26.05
C ALA A 590 29.45 14.38 26.02
N GLY A 591 28.31 13.69 26.12
CA GLY A 591 26.99 14.29 26.13
C GLY A 591 26.52 14.84 24.77
N LEU A 592 27.19 14.51 23.68
CA LEU A 592 26.67 14.71 22.33
C LEU A 592 25.69 13.59 21.98
N PRO A 593 24.59 13.88 21.27
CA PRO A 593 23.74 12.82 20.73
C PRO A 593 24.53 11.99 19.70
N HIS A 594 24.34 10.69 19.76
CA HIS A 594 24.92 9.77 18.78
C HIS A 594 24.09 9.74 17.49
N PHE A 595 24.56 9.03 16.48
CA PHE A 595 23.82 8.87 15.24
C PHE A 595 24.12 7.57 14.49
N VAL A 596 23.24 7.20 13.59
CA VAL A 596 23.41 6.11 12.63
C VAL A 596 23.33 6.66 11.21
N ILE A 597 23.95 5.98 10.25
CA ILE A 597 24.00 6.43 8.85
C ILE A 597 23.45 5.33 7.94
N ASP A 598 22.51 5.69 7.05
CA ASP A 598 22.11 4.81 5.95
C ASP A 598 23.21 4.82 4.86
N THR A 599 23.81 3.65 4.67
CA THR A 599 24.86 3.42 3.66
C THR A 599 24.39 2.52 2.51
N SER A 600 23.10 2.23 2.42
CA SER A 600 22.55 1.26 1.47
C SER A 600 22.81 1.61 0.00
N ARG A 601 22.94 2.89 -0.34
CA ARG A 601 22.94 3.38 -1.72
C ARG A 601 24.04 4.40 -2.04
N ASN A 602 24.93 4.67 -1.10
CA ASN A 602 25.87 5.79 -1.17
C ASN A 602 27.33 5.40 -1.54
N GLY A 603 27.56 4.19 -2.03
CA GLY A 603 28.89 3.69 -2.29
C GLY A 603 29.74 4.56 -3.24
N ARG A 604 29.08 5.24 -4.17
CA ARG A 604 29.75 6.15 -5.11
C ARG A 604 29.43 7.64 -4.88
N GLY A 605 28.63 7.93 -3.84
CA GLY A 605 28.24 9.29 -3.50
C GLY A 605 27.13 9.84 -4.43
N GLU A 606 26.87 11.13 -4.37
CA GLU A 606 25.85 11.82 -5.16
C GLU A 606 26.16 11.78 -6.66
N TRP A 607 25.08 11.85 -7.46
CA TRP A 607 25.17 11.95 -8.91
C TRP A 607 25.26 13.42 -9.33
N THR A 608 26.24 13.73 -10.16
CA THR A 608 26.32 15.01 -10.84
C THR A 608 25.84 14.81 -12.27
N PRO A 609 24.64 15.27 -12.61
CA PRO A 609 24.12 15.15 -13.98
C PRO A 609 24.96 15.99 -14.95
N PRO A 610 25.11 15.55 -16.22
CA PRO A 610 25.76 16.35 -17.25
C PRO A 610 25.06 17.71 -17.41
N GLU A 611 25.85 18.77 -17.44
CA GLU A 611 25.35 20.15 -17.55
C GLU A 611 24.51 20.33 -18.83
N GLY A 612 23.32 20.93 -18.67
CA GLY A 612 22.39 21.21 -19.78
C GLY A 612 21.77 19.98 -20.45
N ARG A 613 22.02 18.77 -19.95
CA ARG A 613 21.46 17.53 -20.52
C ARG A 613 19.97 17.37 -20.26
N TYR A 614 19.48 17.80 -19.10
CA TYR A 614 18.10 17.64 -18.64
C TYR A 614 17.54 19.00 -18.25
N LYS A 615 16.22 19.22 -18.44
CA LYS A 615 15.53 20.46 -18.03
C LYS A 615 15.47 20.60 -16.51
N ASP A 616 15.17 19.48 -15.84
CA ASP A 616 15.24 19.31 -14.39
C ASP A 616 15.94 17.99 -14.13
N PRO A 617 17.16 17.96 -13.65
CA PRO A 617 17.92 16.74 -13.52
C PRO A 617 17.36 15.75 -12.53
N GLN A 618 16.54 16.20 -11.54
CA GLN A 618 15.98 15.33 -10.49
C GLN A 618 17.07 14.37 -9.95
N ASP A 619 18.19 14.93 -9.56
CA ASP A 619 19.43 14.20 -9.23
C ASP A 619 19.29 13.29 -8.01
N TRP A 620 18.28 13.55 -7.17
CA TRP A 620 17.87 12.72 -6.05
C TRP A 620 17.09 11.45 -6.49
N CYS A 621 16.45 11.48 -7.65
CA CYS A 621 15.51 10.45 -8.10
C CYS A 621 16.20 9.40 -8.95
N ASN A 622 16.31 8.17 -8.46
CA ASN A 622 16.95 7.02 -9.13
C ASN A 622 18.26 7.39 -9.85
N PRO A 623 19.24 8.05 -9.21
CA PRO A 623 20.46 8.46 -9.91
C PRO A 623 21.26 7.25 -10.40
N PRO A 624 21.79 7.29 -11.64
CA PRO A 624 22.50 6.17 -12.25
C PRO A 624 23.87 5.93 -11.63
N GLY A 625 24.34 4.69 -11.66
CA GLY A 625 25.69 4.32 -11.24
C GLY A 625 25.95 4.47 -9.74
N ARG A 626 24.91 4.61 -8.91
CA ARG A 626 25.06 4.67 -7.45
C ARG A 626 25.12 3.26 -6.90
N GLY A 627 26.27 2.86 -6.41
CA GLY A 627 26.47 1.54 -5.83
C GLY A 627 25.98 1.45 -4.39
N ALA A 628 25.69 0.22 -3.93
CA ALA A 628 25.55 -0.03 -2.52
C ALA A 628 26.84 0.35 -1.77
N GLY A 629 26.68 0.92 -0.58
CA GLY A 629 27.81 1.39 0.21
C GLY A 629 28.32 0.39 1.24
N VAL A 630 28.92 0.90 2.31
CA VAL A 630 29.49 0.10 3.40
C VAL A 630 28.42 -0.81 3.99
N ARG A 631 28.74 -2.11 4.15
CA ARG A 631 27.82 -3.07 4.76
C ARG A 631 27.46 -2.69 6.20
N PRO A 632 26.25 -3.03 6.65
CA PRO A 632 25.82 -2.74 8.02
C PRO A 632 26.81 -3.27 9.06
N THR A 633 27.20 -2.39 9.99
CA THR A 633 28.17 -2.70 11.03
C THR A 633 28.08 -1.70 12.18
N THR A 634 28.35 -2.16 13.40
CA THR A 634 28.58 -1.28 14.57
C THR A 634 30.05 -0.92 14.76
N ARG A 635 30.95 -1.44 13.92
CA ARG A 635 32.39 -1.11 13.93
C ARG A 635 32.66 0.05 12.98
N THR A 636 32.20 1.23 13.35
CA THR A 636 32.25 2.44 12.50
C THR A 636 33.58 3.19 12.58
N GLY A 637 34.38 2.95 13.63
CA GLY A 637 35.62 3.69 13.89
C GLY A 637 35.42 5.11 14.41
N ASN A 638 34.15 5.54 14.64
CA ASN A 638 33.81 6.86 15.17
C ASN A 638 32.95 6.71 16.44
N ALA A 639 33.33 7.42 17.50
CA ALA A 639 32.71 7.30 18.82
C ALA A 639 31.23 7.79 18.87
N LEU A 640 30.81 8.65 17.94
CA LEU A 640 29.44 9.16 17.87
C LEU A 640 28.56 8.36 16.90
N VAL A 641 29.16 7.52 16.03
CA VAL A 641 28.41 6.75 15.05
C VAL A 641 28.16 5.35 15.62
N ASP A 642 26.94 5.10 16.06
CA ASP A 642 26.56 3.81 16.66
C ASP A 642 26.57 2.67 15.62
N ALA A 643 26.13 2.95 14.37
CA ALA A 643 26.17 1.97 13.29
C ALA A 643 26.11 2.61 11.89
N TYR A 644 26.67 1.92 10.92
CA TYR A 644 26.25 1.99 9.51
C TYR A 644 25.14 0.97 9.29
N LEU A 645 24.07 1.38 8.64
CA LEU A 645 22.87 0.56 8.43
C LEU A 645 22.49 0.57 6.95
N TRP A 646 21.75 -0.44 6.50
CA TRP A 646 21.04 -0.39 5.24
C TRP A 646 19.56 -0.20 5.56
N VAL A 647 19.12 1.06 5.51
CA VAL A 647 17.76 1.46 5.88
C VAL A 647 16.84 1.37 4.67
N ARG A 648 17.20 2.00 3.56
CA ARG A 648 16.42 1.88 2.33
C ARG A 648 16.91 0.70 1.49
N PRO A 649 16.03 -0.22 1.03
CA PRO A 649 16.42 -1.32 0.16
C PRO A 649 17.09 -0.84 -1.13
N ALA A 650 18.17 -1.49 -1.53
CA ALA A 650 18.99 -1.06 -2.67
C ALA A 650 18.22 -0.99 -4.00
N GLY A 651 17.24 -1.87 -4.20
CA GLY A 651 16.42 -1.94 -5.42
C GLY A 651 15.10 -1.17 -5.35
N MET A 652 14.86 -0.42 -4.29
CA MET A 652 13.65 0.39 -4.18
C MET A 652 13.76 1.64 -5.05
N SER A 653 12.79 1.88 -5.92
CA SER A 653 12.69 3.10 -6.73
C SER A 653 12.41 4.31 -5.84
N ASP A 654 12.96 5.47 -6.24
CA ASP A 654 12.66 6.73 -5.56
C ASP A 654 11.33 7.31 -6.07
N ASP A 655 11.10 7.30 -7.37
CA ASP A 655 9.84 7.60 -8.04
C ASP A 655 10.00 7.47 -9.58
N ARG A 656 8.94 7.85 -10.32
CA ARG A 656 8.97 8.04 -11.77
C ARG A 656 9.64 9.36 -12.13
N CYS A 657 10.92 9.30 -12.41
CA CYS A 657 11.70 10.45 -12.80
C CYS A 657 11.59 10.67 -14.32
N ASP A 658 11.17 11.85 -14.74
CA ASP A 658 11.09 12.23 -16.16
C ASP A 658 12.19 13.23 -16.57
N ARG A 659 13.03 13.64 -15.62
CA ARG A 659 14.12 14.62 -15.78
C ARG A 659 13.65 15.95 -16.38
N GLY A 660 12.38 16.30 -16.14
CA GLY A 660 11.76 17.50 -16.68
C GLY A 660 11.37 17.41 -18.17
N GLU A 661 11.44 16.22 -18.78
CA GLU A 661 11.08 16.03 -20.21
C GLU A 661 9.57 15.86 -20.44
N GLY A 662 8.78 15.68 -19.38
CA GLY A 662 7.31 15.65 -19.44
C GLY A 662 6.72 14.36 -20.01
N GLY A 663 7.48 13.26 -19.95
CA GLY A 663 7.05 11.92 -20.38
C GLY A 663 7.12 10.89 -19.27
N PRO A 664 6.57 9.69 -19.44
CA PRO A 664 6.64 8.65 -18.43
C PRO A 664 8.02 7.96 -18.34
N THR A 665 8.85 8.11 -19.37
CA THR A 665 10.14 7.42 -19.50
C THR A 665 11.26 8.24 -18.90
N ASP A 666 12.06 7.66 -18.01
CA ASP A 666 13.31 8.27 -17.55
C ASP A 666 14.35 8.24 -18.68
N PRO A 667 14.80 9.39 -19.18
CA PRO A 667 15.75 9.43 -20.31
C PRO A 667 17.15 8.90 -19.94
N VAL A 668 17.45 8.67 -18.67
CA VAL A 668 18.69 8.02 -18.22
C VAL A 668 18.65 6.53 -18.45
N TYR A 669 17.52 5.90 -18.14
CA TYR A 669 17.35 4.44 -18.21
C TYR A 669 16.64 3.98 -19.49
N GLY A 670 15.95 4.87 -20.20
CA GLY A 670 15.18 4.55 -21.40
C GLY A 670 13.93 3.70 -21.13
N VAL A 671 13.50 3.63 -19.86
CA VAL A 671 12.31 2.88 -19.41
C VAL A 671 11.44 3.74 -18.52
N VAL A 672 10.21 3.30 -18.27
CA VAL A 672 9.34 3.89 -17.26
C VAL A 672 9.73 3.32 -15.90
N PRO A 673 10.30 4.12 -14.97
CA PRO A 673 10.66 3.61 -13.65
C PRO A 673 9.42 3.17 -12.88
N PRO A 674 9.54 2.20 -11.96
CA PRO A 674 8.49 1.94 -10.99
C PRO A 674 8.23 3.17 -10.11
N TYR A 675 7.03 3.27 -9.55
CA TYR A 675 6.70 4.32 -8.56
C TYR A 675 7.61 4.27 -7.34
N GLY A 676 7.66 5.36 -6.61
CA GLY A 676 8.39 5.47 -5.36
C GLY A 676 8.01 4.35 -4.38
N GLY A 677 9.02 3.71 -3.80
CA GLY A 677 8.84 2.58 -2.90
C GLY A 677 8.66 1.21 -3.56
N ALA A 678 8.46 1.13 -4.88
CA ALA A 678 8.34 -0.14 -5.58
C ALA A 678 9.69 -0.77 -5.88
N TRP A 679 9.73 -2.11 -5.89
CA TRP A 679 10.92 -2.88 -6.22
C TRP A 679 11.27 -2.77 -7.72
N TRP A 680 12.55 -2.50 -8.01
CA TRP A 680 13.10 -2.41 -9.35
C TRP A 680 14.33 -3.33 -9.49
N PRO A 681 14.17 -4.53 -10.05
CA PRO A 681 15.23 -5.55 -10.11
C PRO A 681 16.52 -5.07 -10.80
N GLU A 682 16.39 -4.36 -11.91
CA GLU A 682 17.53 -3.88 -12.70
C GLU A 682 18.31 -2.79 -11.95
N LEU A 683 17.61 -1.92 -11.20
CA LEU A 683 18.23 -0.92 -10.34
C LEU A 683 18.99 -1.59 -9.18
N ALA A 684 18.39 -2.63 -8.54
CA ALA A 684 19.04 -3.44 -7.53
C ALA A 684 20.33 -4.09 -8.05
N LEU A 685 20.25 -4.68 -9.24
CA LEU A 685 21.39 -5.31 -9.91
C LEU A 685 22.50 -4.29 -10.21
N GLN A 686 22.15 -3.11 -10.72
CA GLN A 686 23.11 -2.04 -10.99
C GLN A 686 23.79 -1.63 -9.69
N ARG A 687 23.02 -1.39 -8.60
CA ARG A 687 23.59 -1.01 -7.30
C ARG A 687 24.46 -2.11 -6.70
N ALA A 688 24.14 -3.38 -6.94
CA ALA A 688 24.95 -4.50 -6.54
C ALA A 688 26.28 -4.58 -7.33
N LYS A 689 26.24 -4.37 -8.65
CA LYS A 689 27.43 -4.33 -9.53
C LYS A 689 28.37 -3.16 -9.20
N ASP A 690 27.79 -2.01 -8.88
CA ASP A 690 28.50 -0.77 -8.59
C ASP A 690 28.87 -0.58 -7.11
N ALA A 691 28.63 -1.59 -6.26
CA ALA A 691 28.85 -1.52 -4.82
C ALA A 691 30.31 -1.15 -4.47
N VAL A 692 30.47 -0.26 -3.48
CA VAL A 692 31.75 0.14 -2.92
C VAL A 692 31.67 0.15 -1.40
N PRO A 693 32.32 -0.82 -0.73
CA PRO A 693 33.14 -1.91 -1.26
C PRO A 693 32.31 -2.97 -2.03
N PRO A 694 32.90 -3.76 -2.92
CA PRO A 694 32.20 -4.82 -3.66
C PRO A 694 31.48 -5.82 -2.74
N LEU A 695 30.32 -6.33 -3.21
CA LEU A 695 29.49 -7.33 -2.50
C LEU A 695 30.18 -8.69 -2.39
#